data_c934d4a00f64b0c91ea785be7f359b66
#
_entry.id   c934d4a00f64b0c91ea785be7f359b66
#
_cell.length_a   1.000
_cell.length_b   1.000
_cell.length_c   1.000
_cell.angle_alpha   90.00
_cell.angle_beta   90.00
_cell.angle_gamma   90.00
#
_symmetry.space_group_name_H-M   'P 1'
#
loop_
_entity.id
_entity.type
_entity.pdbx_description
1 polymer ?
#
loop_
_entity_poly.entity_id
_entity_poly.type
_entity_poly.pdbx_seq_one_letter_code
_entity_poly.pdbx_strand_id
1 'polypeptide(L)'
;MSELESGLLEPGELEGELAELYQAYRDELDRLGVWDRELERRHAAERIAGELDAWDGRPVFAYGFEDLTGAEWSLLEALAARSEVAVSLPYEPGRDAFASLSRTSDDLNALAERREELPPNPAARGAVLTHLERALFSESAGGAPPLDGSLRFLEGAGLRGTLELLAEEILALLRAGTPAEEIGVVCPSLDRWRAPLDTAFATLGVPYALEGRVRLGQTPFGQALLSLLRYAWLDGDRRDLFSFLRSPYSGLPRHHADFLEGRLRGRAVNTPARVEEEIQKLRAQPLPHLEALRSADDPVNAVTHLARAMVKAAHGLDSPPTGEHARLDLRTHERVARVAAELEGWRDFGGELTREEIVGLLEHTVVRLAGAGEAGRVAVLDLLRARTRRFEVVFVLGLEEGRLPRRAQTSPFLDEEQKAELERSSRSGRLLRTDPVSRDRYLFYTACTRPTRRLYLVREAATDDGAPREASPFLDETRSLFAAEEVERWTRRRPLAALAASDRRLAGALARANGWDRRLERALAAFERPTRLTHPAVLAELREKASFSVTDLERFADCSSMWLFERVVSPRTIDAEADARLRGTVAHQALFTFFKGLPKRTGAERVQPETLDDALEFLRECLADALQAHVRLDLPELERRELEESLSRDLEQMVRREAESPSPLVPDRFEVSFGSERSAPELQRGLDLGGFTVSGKIDRIDRDPFGARGVVVDYKSGKTAHSARKIESELHLQIPLYMLVLRDLVGIEPLGGIYRALAGEGQARGLLRAEAREDGVPGYSRNDYVDEEAFWGQIERAQEHARGVVERIRAGDVRHDPKGGFPCPTWCDLWSMCRVKRS
;
A
#
# COMPACT_ATOMS: atom_id res chain seq x y z
N MET A 1 29.06 -21.54 -3.66
CA MET A 1 29.12 -21.70 -5.13
C MET A 1 30.45 -21.12 -5.66
N SER A 2 30.82 -19.90 -5.33
CA SER A 2 32.11 -19.27 -5.73
C SER A 2 33.33 -20.13 -5.32
N GLU A 3 33.28 -20.75 -4.15
CA GLU A 3 34.31 -21.62 -3.65
C GLU A 3 34.47 -22.94 -4.46
N LEU A 4 33.35 -23.48 -4.96
CA LEU A 4 33.35 -24.61 -5.89
C LEU A 4 34.03 -24.23 -7.21
N GLU A 5 33.68 -23.06 -7.74
CA GLU A 5 34.23 -22.57 -9.00
C GLU A 5 35.72 -22.24 -8.94
N SER A 6 36.17 -21.75 -7.80
CA SER A 6 37.60 -21.52 -7.55
C SER A 6 38.42 -22.79 -7.29
N GLY A 7 37.76 -23.95 -7.25
CA GLY A 7 38.42 -25.22 -6.94
C GLY A 7 38.80 -25.40 -5.48
N LEU A 8 38.20 -24.58 -4.59
CA LEU A 8 38.43 -24.67 -3.16
C LEU A 8 37.52 -25.72 -2.48
N LEU A 9 36.45 -26.12 -3.13
CA LEU A 9 35.59 -27.25 -2.79
C LEU A 9 35.51 -28.23 -3.95
N GLU A 10 35.66 -29.48 -3.67
CA GLU A 10 35.42 -30.54 -4.67
C GLU A 10 33.89 -30.71 -4.83
N PRO A 11 33.39 -30.98 -6.04
CA PRO A 11 31.98 -31.19 -6.27
C PRO A 11 31.33 -32.25 -5.37
N GLY A 12 32.08 -33.26 -4.93
CA GLY A 12 31.59 -34.31 -4.02
C GLY A 12 31.52 -33.92 -2.55
N GLU A 13 32.03 -32.74 -2.17
CA GLU A 13 31.91 -32.21 -0.80
C GLU A 13 30.59 -31.51 -0.58
N LEU A 14 29.85 -31.13 -1.65
CA LEU A 14 28.49 -30.60 -1.61
C LEU A 14 27.53 -31.70 -2.06
N GLU A 15 26.75 -32.24 -1.11
CA GLU A 15 25.79 -33.30 -1.39
C GLU A 15 24.36 -32.76 -1.59
N GLY A 16 23.52 -33.51 -2.33
CA GLY A 16 22.07 -33.27 -2.47
C GLY A 16 21.66 -32.34 -3.61
N GLU A 17 20.42 -31.89 -3.55
CA GLU A 17 19.77 -31.09 -4.61
C GLU A 17 20.54 -29.83 -5.02
N LEU A 18 21.28 -29.23 -4.08
CA LEU A 18 22.05 -28.02 -4.35
C LEU A 18 23.25 -28.32 -5.27
N ALA A 19 23.92 -29.47 -5.09
CA ALA A 19 25.00 -29.90 -5.96
C ALA A 19 24.52 -30.22 -7.38
N GLU A 20 23.37 -30.89 -7.49
CA GLU A 20 22.76 -31.21 -8.78
C GLU A 20 22.35 -29.95 -9.54
N LEU A 21 21.72 -28.99 -8.83
CA LEU A 21 21.35 -27.70 -9.42
C LEU A 21 22.55 -26.91 -9.90
N TYR A 22 23.64 -26.92 -9.11
CA TYR A 22 24.85 -26.22 -9.51
C TYR A 22 25.54 -26.90 -10.71
N GLN A 23 25.59 -28.23 -10.75
CA GLN A 23 26.13 -28.93 -11.90
C GLN A 23 25.32 -28.63 -13.18
N ALA A 24 23.99 -28.68 -13.08
CA ALA A 24 23.14 -28.33 -14.22
C ALA A 24 23.36 -26.87 -14.71
N TYR A 25 23.55 -25.94 -13.78
CA TYR A 25 23.90 -24.55 -14.10
C TYR A 25 25.28 -24.48 -14.83
N ARG A 26 26.29 -25.21 -14.37
CA ARG A 26 27.60 -25.25 -14.99
C ARG A 26 27.54 -25.84 -16.40
N ASP A 27 26.84 -26.96 -16.55
CA ASP A 27 26.69 -27.65 -17.84
C ASP A 27 26.00 -26.73 -18.87
N GLU A 28 25.02 -25.91 -18.42
CA GLU A 28 24.36 -24.96 -19.27
C GLU A 28 25.26 -23.79 -19.70
N LEU A 29 26.09 -23.25 -18.80
CA LEU A 29 27.07 -22.24 -19.15
C LEU A 29 28.08 -22.76 -20.15
N ASP A 30 28.58 -23.99 -19.96
CA ASP A 30 29.52 -24.65 -20.87
C ASP A 30 28.86 -24.93 -22.24
N ARG A 31 27.60 -25.38 -22.27
CA ARG A 31 26.82 -25.59 -23.48
C ARG A 31 26.66 -24.30 -24.30
N LEU A 32 26.44 -23.17 -23.59
CA LEU A 32 26.26 -21.85 -24.21
C LEU A 32 27.61 -21.20 -24.58
N GLY A 33 28.73 -21.69 -24.06
CA GLY A 33 30.05 -21.07 -24.25
C GLY A 33 30.18 -19.70 -23.60
N VAL A 34 29.47 -19.45 -22.49
CA VAL A 34 29.45 -18.18 -21.74
C VAL A 34 29.97 -18.38 -20.33
N TRP A 35 30.40 -17.29 -19.72
CA TRP A 35 30.91 -17.28 -18.36
C TRP A 35 30.07 -16.35 -17.48
N ASP A 36 29.82 -16.74 -16.26
CA ASP A 36 29.40 -15.81 -15.20
C ASP A 36 30.61 -15.05 -14.66
N ARG A 37 30.37 -14.13 -13.72
CA ARG A 37 31.42 -13.27 -13.17
C ARG A 37 32.53 -14.06 -12.45
N GLU A 38 32.20 -15.14 -11.77
CA GLU A 38 33.20 -15.93 -11.04
C GLU A 38 34.04 -16.77 -11.97
N LEU A 39 33.44 -17.34 -13.01
CA LEU A 39 34.15 -18.01 -14.09
C LEU A 39 35.04 -17.05 -14.87
N GLU A 40 34.56 -15.86 -15.20
CA GLU A 40 35.35 -14.83 -15.87
C GLU A 40 36.61 -14.49 -15.07
N ARG A 41 36.47 -14.32 -13.74
CA ARG A 41 37.65 -14.08 -12.86
C ARG A 41 38.60 -15.24 -12.82
N ARG A 42 38.07 -16.45 -12.74
CA ARG A 42 38.90 -17.69 -12.76
C ARG A 42 39.66 -17.82 -14.07
N HIS A 43 38.99 -17.69 -15.20
CA HIS A 43 39.65 -17.71 -16.51
C HIS A 43 40.66 -16.57 -16.67
N ALA A 44 40.37 -15.39 -16.15
CA ALA A 44 41.37 -14.31 -16.14
C ALA A 44 42.58 -14.67 -15.29
N ALA A 45 42.39 -15.27 -14.12
CA ALA A 45 43.51 -15.75 -13.30
C ALA A 45 44.35 -16.84 -13.99
N GLU A 46 43.71 -17.85 -14.58
CA GLU A 46 44.35 -18.92 -15.33
C GLU A 46 45.15 -18.38 -16.52
N ARG A 47 44.56 -17.42 -17.26
CA ARG A 47 45.21 -16.81 -18.40
C ARG A 47 46.39 -15.96 -17.99
N ILE A 48 46.30 -15.15 -16.95
CA ILE A 48 47.38 -14.35 -16.40
C ILE A 48 48.54 -15.29 -15.92
N ALA A 49 48.19 -16.41 -15.31
CA ALA A 49 49.18 -17.39 -14.85
C ALA A 49 49.90 -18.10 -16.03
N GLY A 50 49.16 -18.45 -17.09
CA GLY A 50 49.64 -19.24 -18.21
C GLY A 50 50.30 -18.44 -19.36
N GLU A 51 49.84 -17.24 -19.64
CA GLU A 51 50.24 -16.39 -20.77
C GLU A 51 51.04 -15.18 -20.30
N LEU A 52 52.29 -15.00 -20.79
CA LEU A 52 53.16 -13.89 -20.42
C LEU A 52 52.62 -12.53 -20.84
N ASP A 53 51.90 -12.48 -21.94
CA ASP A 53 51.34 -11.24 -22.54
C ASP A 53 49.94 -10.89 -22.02
N ALA A 54 49.32 -11.72 -21.15
CA ALA A 54 47.96 -11.49 -20.63
C ALA A 54 47.86 -10.28 -19.70
N TRP A 55 48.97 -9.85 -19.09
CA TRP A 55 49.07 -8.66 -18.27
C TRP A 55 50.35 -7.90 -18.60
N ASP A 56 50.28 -6.60 -18.85
CA ASP A 56 51.37 -5.73 -19.29
C ASP A 56 52.31 -5.26 -18.13
N GLY A 57 52.20 -5.87 -16.96
CA GLY A 57 53.03 -5.56 -15.79
C GLY A 57 52.69 -4.27 -15.06
N ARG A 58 51.52 -3.67 -15.33
CA ARG A 58 51.04 -2.47 -14.60
C ARG A 58 50.81 -2.79 -13.12
N PRO A 59 51.23 -1.89 -12.20
CA PRO A 59 50.94 -2.07 -10.79
C PRO A 59 49.44 -2.07 -10.48
N VAL A 60 49.00 -2.88 -9.52
CA VAL A 60 47.61 -3.03 -9.08
C VAL A 60 47.45 -2.51 -7.66
N PHE A 61 46.47 -1.71 -7.43
CA PHE A 61 46.12 -1.19 -6.10
C PHE A 61 44.72 -1.65 -5.72
N ALA A 62 44.60 -2.47 -4.69
CA ALA A 62 43.34 -2.93 -4.13
C ALA A 62 43.01 -2.17 -2.85
N TYR A 63 41.85 -1.54 -2.81
CA TYR A 63 41.40 -0.68 -1.71
C TYR A 63 39.90 -0.80 -1.44
N GLY A 64 39.51 -0.77 -0.18
CA GLY A 64 38.12 -0.62 0.25
C GLY A 64 37.27 -1.88 0.17
N PHE A 65 37.84 -3.06 0.29
CA PHE A 65 37.12 -4.33 0.44
C PHE A 65 37.15 -4.84 1.89
N GLU A 66 36.34 -5.83 2.21
CA GLU A 66 36.25 -6.49 3.52
C GLU A 66 36.76 -7.94 3.43
N ASP A 67 36.29 -8.62 2.39
CA ASP A 67 36.52 -10.01 2.12
C ASP A 67 36.62 -10.22 0.60
N LEU A 68 37.28 -11.28 0.18
CA LEU A 68 37.44 -11.66 -1.23
C LEU A 68 36.86 -13.04 -1.44
N THR A 69 36.17 -13.24 -2.57
CA THR A 69 35.75 -14.57 -3.00
C THR A 69 36.95 -15.40 -3.41
N GLY A 70 36.80 -16.72 -3.47
CA GLY A 70 37.90 -17.60 -3.91
C GLY A 70 38.44 -17.23 -5.29
N ALA A 71 37.58 -16.88 -6.24
CA ALA A 71 37.99 -16.45 -7.57
C ALA A 71 38.70 -15.08 -7.56
N GLU A 72 38.32 -14.16 -6.66
CA GLU A 72 39.00 -12.87 -6.47
C GLU A 72 40.41 -13.09 -5.86
N TRP A 73 40.54 -14.01 -4.91
CA TRP A 73 41.83 -14.40 -4.36
C TRP A 73 42.75 -14.98 -5.46
N SER A 74 42.26 -15.92 -6.24
CA SER A 74 43.06 -16.54 -7.35
C SER A 74 43.48 -15.48 -8.37
N LEU A 75 42.64 -14.52 -8.68
CA LEU A 75 42.98 -13.42 -9.57
C LEU A 75 44.05 -12.50 -8.98
N LEU A 76 43.94 -12.17 -7.67
CA LEU A 76 44.92 -11.33 -6.97
C LEU A 76 46.31 -12.01 -6.92
N GLU A 77 46.35 -13.32 -6.63
CA GLU A 77 47.59 -14.13 -6.63
C GLU A 77 48.23 -14.20 -8.03
N ALA A 78 47.42 -14.42 -9.07
CA ALA A 78 47.92 -14.43 -10.45
C ALA A 78 48.48 -13.06 -10.87
N LEU A 79 47.85 -11.96 -10.48
CA LEU A 79 48.36 -10.61 -10.71
C LEU A 79 49.66 -10.34 -9.93
N ALA A 80 49.74 -10.77 -8.67
CA ALA A 80 50.94 -10.60 -7.83
C ALA A 80 52.17 -11.35 -8.38
N ALA A 81 51.95 -12.48 -9.07
CA ALA A 81 53.00 -13.19 -9.77
C ALA A 81 53.53 -12.44 -11.02
N ARG A 82 52.84 -11.42 -11.52
CA ARG A 82 53.19 -10.72 -12.77
C ARG A 82 53.53 -9.23 -12.58
N SER A 83 53.04 -8.60 -11.49
CA SER A 83 53.25 -7.18 -11.25
C SER A 83 53.25 -6.85 -9.77
N GLU A 84 53.64 -5.65 -9.43
CA GLU A 84 53.51 -5.14 -8.06
C GLU A 84 52.01 -4.99 -7.71
N VAL A 85 51.58 -5.66 -6.64
CA VAL A 85 50.20 -5.55 -6.10
C VAL A 85 50.27 -4.96 -4.68
N ALA A 86 49.67 -3.83 -4.49
CA ALA A 86 49.55 -3.19 -3.17
C ALA A 86 48.09 -3.28 -2.67
N VAL A 87 47.91 -3.87 -1.50
CA VAL A 87 46.62 -4.02 -0.86
C VAL A 87 46.55 -3.16 0.38
N SER A 88 45.54 -2.32 0.51
CA SER A 88 45.32 -1.51 1.68
C SER A 88 44.11 -2.02 2.47
N LEU A 89 44.34 -2.43 3.73
CA LEU A 89 43.32 -2.92 4.64
C LEU A 89 43.32 -2.10 5.96
N PRO A 90 42.23 -1.51 6.40
CA PRO A 90 42.17 -0.90 7.73
C PRO A 90 42.02 -2.01 8.78
N TYR A 91 43.11 -2.32 9.48
CA TYR A 91 43.13 -3.40 10.46
C TYR A 91 43.99 -3.05 11.67
N GLU A 92 43.51 -3.38 12.84
CA GLU A 92 44.19 -3.27 14.13
C GLU A 92 43.99 -4.59 14.91
N PRO A 93 45.07 -5.37 15.18
CA PRO A 93 44.96 -6.66 15.86
C PRO A 93 44.29 -6.54 17.24
N GLY A 94 43.38 -7.46 17.58
CA GLY A 94 42.74 -7.56 18.89
C GLY A 94 41.69 -6.51 19.18
N ARG A 95 41.32 -5.67 18.20
CA ARG A 95 40.28 -4.68 18.34
C ARG A 95 39.00 -5.15 17.69
N ASP A 96 37.91 -5.17 18.45
CA ASP A 96 36.59 -5.66 18.04
C ASP A 96 36.03 -4.96 16.79
N ALA A 97 36.38 -3.70 16.59
CA ALA A 97 35.99 -2.94 15.39
C ALA A 97 36.43 -3.62 14.09
N PHE A 98 37.53 -4.40 14.13
CA PHE A 98 38.13 -5.05 12.98
C PHE A 98 38.05 -6.59 13.02
N ALA A 99 37.29 -7.17 13.95
CA ALA A 99 37.15 -8.62 14.07
C ALA A 99 36.71 -9.29 12.75
N SER A 100 35.89 -8.60 11.97
CA SER A 100 35.45 -9.07 10.64
C SER A 100 36.57 -9.13 9.60
N LEU A 101 37.67 -8.44 9.80
CA LEU A 101 38.80 -8.37 8.87
C LEU A 101 40.01 -9.27 9.28
N SER A 102 39.95 -9.91 10.45
CA SER A 102 41.05 -10.67 10.99
C SER A 102 41.54 -11.73 10.01
N ARG A 103 40.63 -12.52 9.46
CA ARG A 103 40.93 -13.57 8.51
C ARG A 103 41.54 -13.03 7.21
N THR A 104 40.93 -12.00 6.62
CA THR A 104 41.46 -11.35 5.42
C THR A 104 42.84 -10.79 5.66
N SER A 105 43.08 -10.23 6.85
CA SER A 105 44.42 -9.79 7.26
C SER A 105 45.44 -10.94 7.37
N ASP A 106 45.05 -12.07 7.96
CA ASP A 106 45.92 -13.24 8.11
C ASP A 106 46.26 -13.86 6.74
N ASP A 107 45.26 -13.98 5.86
CA ASP A 107 45.47 -14.49 4.48
C ASP A 107 46.41 -13.58 3.67
N LEU A 108 46.20 -12.24 3.77
CA LEU A 108 47.11 -11.28 3.11
C LEU A 108 48.51 -11.32 3.67
N ASN A 109 48.66 -11.42 5.00
CA ASN A 109 49.97 -11.54 5.63
C ASN A 109 50.73 -12.80 5.23
N ALA A 110 50.01 -13.90 4.95
CA ALA A 110 50.64 -15.14 4.46
C ALA A 110 51.19 -15.01 3.03
N LEU A 111 50.66 -14.12 2.21
CA LEU A 111 51.03 -13.87 0.82
C LEU A 111 51.97 -12.68 0.64
N ALA A 112 52.02 -11.77 1.59
CA ALA A 112 52.70 -10.50 1.46
C ALA A 112 54.22 -10.63 1.59
N GLU A 113 54.98 -10.16 0.63
CA GLU A 113 56.46 -10.03 0.72
C GLU A 113 56.87 -8.88 1.61
N ARG A 114 56.01 -7.82 1.69
CA ARG A 114 56.25 -6.62 2.49
C ARG A 114 54.95 -6.16 3.17
N ARG A 115 55.05 -5.87 4.47
CA ARG A 115 53.98 -5.22 5.24
C ARG A 115 54.44 -3.85 5.70
N GLU A 116 53.57 -2.86 5.54
CA GLU A 116 53.80 -1.50 6.01
C GLU A 116 52.59 -1.03 6.85
N GLU A 117 52.84 -0.61 8.10
CA GLU A 117 51.82 -0.01 8.94
C GLU A 117 51.84 1.51 8.77
N LEU A 118 50.74 2.05 8.23
CA LEU A 118 50.61 3.47 8.05
C LEU A 118 50.33 4.12 9.42
N PRO A 119 51.03 5.19 9.81
CA PRO A 119 50.79 5.86 11.08
C PRO A 119 49.42 6.55 11.04
N PRO A 120 48.70 6.64 12.18
CA PRO A 120 47.48 7.42 12.26
C PRO A 120 47.77 8.89 11.95
N ASN A 121 46.85 9.51 11.17
CA ASN A 121 46.97 10.94 10.84
C ASN A 121 46.03 11.77 11.74
N PRO A 122 46.51 12.23 12.91
CA PRO A 122 45.68 12.94 13.89
C PRO A 122 45.39 14.41 13.50
N ALA A 123 46.18 14.96 12.57
CA ALA A 123 46.12 16.40 12.26
C ALA A 123 44.88 16.79 11.42
N ALA A 124 44.15 15.83 10.85
CA ALA A 124 43.02 16.08 9.97
C ALA A 124 41.64 16.17 10.67
N ARG A 125 41.58 15.92 12.01
CA ARG A 125 40.32 15.83 12.76
C ARG A 125 40.47 16.43 14.16
N GLY A 126 39.39 17.01 14.72
CA GLY A 126 39.38 17.50 16.09
C GLY A 126 39.56 16.40 17.14
N ALA A 127 39.88 16.81 18.37
CA ALA A 127 40.20 15.88 19.47
C ALA A 127 39.10 14.84 19.75
N VAL A 128 37.83 15.23 19.66
CA VAL A 128 36.66 14.35 19.88
C VAL A 128 36.58 13.25 18.85
N LEU A 129 36.67 13.60 17.57
CA LEU A 129 36.59 12.60 16.46
C LEU A 129 37.82 11.69 16.47
N THR A 130 39.00 12.19 16.86
CA THR A 130 40.20 11.38 17.02
C THR A 130 40.07 10.42 18.21
N HIS A 131 39.49 10.87 19.33
CA HIS A 131 39.20 10.00 20.47
C HIS A 131 38.20 8.90 20.08
N LEU A 132 37.10 9.27 19.41
CA LEU A 132 36.10 8.32 18.90
C LEU A 132 36.74 7.24 18.01
N GLU A 133 37.58 7.63 17.06
CA GLU A 133 38.31 6.70 16.17
C GLU A 133 39.16 5.70 16.93
N ARG A 134 39.82 6.14 18.03
CA ARG A 134 40.71 5.31 18.84
C ARG A 134 39.97 4.44 19.85
N ALA A 135 38.92 4.96 20.46
CA ALA A 135 38.25 4.36 21.61
C ALA A 135 37.05 3.49 21.24
N LEU A 136 36.36 3.77 20.10
CA LEU A 136 35.16 3.03 19.73
C LEU A 136 35.47 1.53 19.48
N PHE A 137 34.80 0.65 20.22
CA PHE A 137 35.01 -0.79 20.22
C PHE A 137 36.47 -1.18 20.63
N SER A 138 37.01 -0.50 21.62
CA SER A 138 38.33 -0.79 22.19
C SER A 138 38.22 -1.03 23.70
N GLU A 139 38.87 -2.02 24.24
CA GLU A 139 38.91 -2.29 25.70
C GLU A 139 39.60 -1.20 26.48
N SER A 140 40.51 -0.45 25.86
CA SER A 140 41.29 0.61 26.51
C SER A 140 40.96 1.98 25.92
N ALA A 141 39.90 2.62 26.45
CA ALA A 141 39.61 4.00 26.17
C ALA A 141 40.40 4.88 27.14
N GLY A 142 41.33 5.69 26.63
CA GLY A 142 41.95 6.76 27.40
C GLY A 142 40.93 7.83 27.83
N GLY A 143 41.32 8.77 28.69
CA GLY A 143 40.43 9.87 29.14
C GLY A 143 39.80 10.62 27.94
N ALA A 144 38.49 10.75 27.94
CA ALA A 144 37.74 11.42 26.89
C ALA A 144 37.93 12.94 26.93
N PRO A 145 38.11 13.64 25.81
CA PRO A 145 38.00 15.08 25.75
C PRO A 145 36.53 15.52 25.93
N PRO A 146 36.27 16.73 26.43
CA PRO A 146 34.93 17.28 26.48
C PRO A 146 34.39 17.45 25.06
N LEU A 147 33.07 17.19 24.87
CA LEU A 147 32.42 17.36 23.60
C LEU A 147 32.36 18.81 23.17
N ASP A 148 32.84 19.10 21.97
CA ASP A 148 32.94 20.45 21.39
C ASP A 148 31.90 20.73 20.27
N GLY A 149 30.93 19.82 20.13
CA GLY A 149 29.92 19.87 19.08
C GLY A 149 30.36 19.28 17.75
N SER A 150 31.55 18.67 17.67
CA SER A 150 31.95 17.83 16.51
C SER A 150 31.27 16.46 16.53
N LEU A 151 30.80 15.98 17.69
CA LEU A 151 29.91 14.84 17.84
C LEU A 151 28.57 15.32 18.41
N ARG A 152 27.47 14.95 17.75
CA ARG A 152 26.09 15.31 18.13
C ARG A 152 25.15 14.13 18.02
N PHE A 153 24.11 14.12 18.86
CA PHE A 153 23.08 13.09 18.87
C PHE A 153 21.73 13.70 18.49
N LEU A 154 21.00 13.03 17.62
CA LEU A 154 19.66 13.44 17.20
C LEU A 154 18.66 12.33 17.53
N GLU A 155 17.64 12.65 18.31
CA GLU A 155 16.59 11.73 18.71
C GLU A 155 15.23 12.27 18.27
N GLY A 156 14.67 11.67 17.24
CA GLY A 156 13.34 12.00 16.75
C GLY A 156 12.29 11.02 17.24
N ALA A 157 11.09 11.50 17.51
CA ALA A 157 9.94 10.64 17.76
C ALA A 157 9.14 10.47 16.46
N GLY A 158 8.97 9.20 16.06
CA GLY A 158 8.45 8.82 14.76
C GLY A 158 9.45 9.04 13.61
N LEU A 159 9.30 8.23 12.57
CA LEU A 159 10.19 8.27 11.41
C LEU A 159 10.19 9.66 10.75
N ARG A 160 9.00 10.22 10.53
CA ARG A 160 8.85 11.55 9.94
C ARG A 160 9.52 12.64 10.78
N GLY A 161 9.29 12.63 12.12
CA GLY A 161 9.88 13.61 13.03
C GLY A 161 11.40 13.53 13.04
N THR A 162 11.96 12.33 12.97
CA THR A 162 13.41 12.08 12.90
C THR A 162 14.00 12.64 11.60
N LEU A 163 13.36 12.40 10.46
CA LEU A 163 13.84 12.88 9.16
C LEU A 163 13.68 14.40 9.01
N GLU A 164 12.65 14.99 9.57
CA GLU A 164 12.50 16.45 9.61
C GLU A 164 13.59 17.09 10.48
N LEU A 165 13.92 16.50 11.64
CA LEU A 165 15.02 16.96 12.50
C LEU A 165 16.37 16.87 11.77
N LEU A 166 16.63 15.76 11.08
CA LEU A 166 17.79 15.57 10.23
C LEU A 166 17.88 16.65 9.14
N ALA A 167 16.79 16.88 8.42
CA ALA A 167 16.74 17.88 7.34
C ALA A 167 16.94 19.30 7.84
N GLU A 168 16.44 19.65 9.03
CA GLU A 168 16.70 20.96 9.67
C GLU A 168 18.18 21.17 9.96
N GLU A 169 18.88 20.15 10.47
CA GLU A 169 20.33 20.23 10.72
C GLU A 169 21.11 20.39 9.40
N ILE A 170 20.75 19.63 8.37
CA ILE A 170 21.35 19.73 7.04
C ILE A 170 21.16 21.16 6.48
N LEU A 171 19.94 21.68 6.51
CA LEU A 171 19.64 23.01 6.02
C LEU A 171 20.39 24.11 6.81
N ALA A 172 20.59 23.92 8.12
CA ALA A 172 21.39 24.81 8.93
C ALA A 172 22.87 24.81 8.51
N LEU A 173 23.42 23.61 8.20
CA LEU A 173 24.79 23.48 7.69
C LEU A 173 24.97 24.13 6.31
N LEU A 174 24.03 23.92 5.39
CA LEU A 174 24.03 24.53 4.06
C LEU A 174 23.96 26.05 4.15
N ARG A 175 23.12 26.62 5.02
CA ARG A 175 23.03 28.06 5.28
C ARG A 175 24.31 28.64 5.91
N ALA A 176 25.02 27.79 6.69
CA ALA A 176 26.31 28.17 7.26
C ALA A 176 27.48 28.05 6.26
N GLY A 177 27.20 27.68 5.00
CA GLY A 177 28.18 27.61 3.91
C GLY A 177 28.88 26.27 3.74
N THR A 178 28.44 25.20 4.42
CA THR A 178 28.96 23.85 4.15
C THR A 178 28.50 23.39 2.76
N PRO A 179 29.43 23.02 1.83
CA PRO A 179 29.04 22.50 0.52
C PRO A 179 28.16 21.24 0.67
N ALA A 180 27.14 21.13 -0.16
CA ALA A 180 26.20 20.01 -0.05
C ALA A 180 26.88 18.64 -0.30
N GLU A 181 27.81 18.56 -1.24
CA GLU A 181 28.61 17.38 -1.57
C GLU A 181 29.56 16.94 -0.45
N GLU A 182 29.84 17.80 0.51
CA GLU A 182 30.62 17.52 1.72
C GLU A 182 29.76 17.01 2.88
N ILE A 183 28.47 16.78 2.65
CA ILE A 183 27.53 16.21 3.63
C ILE A 183 27.11 14.82 3.18
N GLY A 184 27.39 13.81 4.02
CA GLY A 184 26.97 12.42 3.82
C GLY A 184 25.86 12.03 4.80
N VAL A 185 24.81 11.40 4.31
CA VAL A 185 23.76 10.73 5.10
C VAL A 185 23.88 9.23 4.87
N VAL A 186 24.29 8.51 5.90
CA VAL A 186 24.58 7.07 5.86
C VAL A 186 23.50 6.30 6.59
N CYS A 187 22.91 5.31 5.94
CA CYS A 187 21.87 4.46 6.53
C CYS A 187 22.21 2.97 6.39
N PRO A 188 21.68 2.11 7.26
CA PRO A 188 21.97 0.67 7.24
C PRO A 188 21.55 -0.02 5.93
N SER A 189 20.43 0.42 5.33
CA SER A 189 19.91 -0.06 4.06
C SER A 189 19.14 1.05 3.35
N LEU A 190 19.47 1.31 2.08
CA LEU A 190 18.78 2.33 1.28
C LEU A 190 17.34 1.95 0.94
N ASP A 191 17.02 0.68 0.79
CA ASP A 191 15.69 0.22 0.37
C ASP A 191 14.59 0.69 1.31
N ARG A 192 14.87 0.66 2.60
CA ARG A 192 13.92 1.09 3.63
C ARG A 192 13.85 2.60 3.79
N TRP A 193 14.99 3.28 3.68
CA TRP A 193 15.12 4.70 3.98
C TRP A 193 14.81 5.59 2.76
N ARG A 194 14.86 5.03 1.55
CA ARG A 194 14.71 5.76 0.30
C ARG A 194 13.44 6.61 0.26
N ALA A 195 12.26 5.98 0.33
CA ALA A 195 11.00 6.71 0.16
C ALA A 195 10.73 7.74 1.28
N PRO A 196 10.99 7.45 2.56
CA PRO A 196 10.88 8.45 3.63
C PRO A 196 11.85 9.62 3.47
N LEU A 197 13.12 9.36 3.12
CA LEU A 197 14.11 10.42 2.89
C LEU A 197 13.76 11.28 1.68
N ASP A 198 13.37 10.65 0.56
CA ASP A 198 12.91 11.34 -0.64
C ASP A 198 11.76 12.30 -0.31
N THR A 199 10.75 11.81 0.40
CA THR A 199 9.60 12.62 0.82
C THR A 199 10.02 13.79 1.72
N ALA A 200 10.84 13.52 2.74
CA ALA A 200 11.25 14.55 3.70
C ALA A 200 12.14 15.61 3.05
N PHE A 201 13.14 15.19 2.27
CA PHE A 201 14.10 16.09 1.65
C PHE A 201 13.49 16.91 0.52
N ALA A 202 12.67 16.30 -0.33
CA ALA A 202 11.93 17.02 -1.36
C ALA A 202 10.97 18.06 -0.75
N THR A 203 10.23 17.68 0.33
CA THR A 203 9.30 18.60 1.00
C THR A 203 10.00 19.80 1.64
N LEU A 204 11.18 19.59 2.20
CA LEU A 204 11.93 20.61 2.93
C LEU A 204 12.94 21.36 2.04
N GLY A 205 13.11 20.96 0.79
CA GLY A 205 14.00 21.60 -0.17
C GLY A 205 15.49 21.31 0.09
N VAL A 206 15.82 20.15 0.69
CA VAL A 206 17.22 19.71 0.81
C VAL A 206 17.69 19.20 -0.55
N PRO A 207 18.80 19.72 -1.14
CA PRO A 207 19.35 19.15 -2.35
C PRO A 207 20.09 17.85 -2.03
N TYR A 208 19.66 16.72 -2.59
CA TYR A 208 20.23 15.40 -2.28
C TYR A 208 20.41 14.54 -3.51
N ALA A 209 21.26 13.53 -3.40
CA ALA A 209 21.47 12.46 -4.36
C ALA A 209 21.43 11.11 -3.63
N LEU A 210 20.45 10.26 -4.00
CA LEU A 210 20.34 8.90 -3.47
C LEU A 210 21.27 7.96 -4.26
N GLU A 211 22.40 7.61 -3.68
CA GLU A 211 23.37 6.72 -4.32
C GLU A 211 22.99 5.24 -4.17
N GLY A 212 21.87 4.88 -4.76
CA GLY A 212 21.27 3.55 -4.66
C GLY A 212 20.99 2.92 -6.02
N ARG A 213 20.51 1.69 -5.96
CA ARG A 213 19.99 0.96 -7.11
C ARG A 213 18.55 0.55 -6.81
N VAL A 214 17.70 0.53 -7.84
CA VAL A 214 16.30 0.09 -7.75
C VAL A 214 15.96 -0.78 -8.95
N ARG A 215 14.97 -1.65 -8.81
CA ARG A 215 14.44 -2.37 -9.97
C ARG A 215 13.81 -1.39 -10.95
N LEU A 216 13.88 -1.71 -12.23
CA LEU A 216 13.32 -0.88 -13.30
C LEU A 216 11.87 -0.46 -13.01
N GLY A 217 11.03 -1.41 -12.63
CA GLY A 217 9.63 -1.17 -12.29
C GLY A 217 9.37 -0.26 -11.08
N GLN A 218 10.39 0.08 -10.30
CA GLN A 218 10.31 1.06 -9.21
C GLN A 218 10.62 2.50 -9.66
N THR A 219 10.99 2.69 -10.92
CA THR A 219 11.13 4.01 -11.53
C THR A 219 9.84 4.37 -12.27
N PRO A 220 9.42 5.66 -12.33
CA PRO A 220 8.21 6.05 -13.05
C PRO A 220 8.24 5.64 -14.52
N PHE A 221 9.39 5.81 -15.18
CA PHE A 221 9.60 5.41 -16.57
C PHE A 221 9.48 3.90 -16.75
N GLY A 222 10.17 3.12 -15.91
CA GLY A 222 10.16 1.66 -15.98
C GLY A 222 8.79 1.07 -15.66
N GLN A 223 8.07 1.63 -14.68
CA GLN A 223 6.70 1.22 -14.39
C GLN A 223 5.77 1.42 -15.59
N ALA A 224 5.84 2.57 -16.24
CA ALA A 224 5.02 2.85 -17.43
C ALA A 224 5.38 1.90 -18.59
N LEU A 225 6.68 1.67 -18.81
CA LEU A 225 7.17 0.73 -19.84
C LEU A 225 6.64 -0.68 -19.59
N LEU A 226 6.88 -1.23 -18.40
CA LEU A 226 6.43 -2.59 -18.06
C LEU A 226 4.91 -2.73 -18.10
N SER A 227 4.17 -1.72 -17.66
CA SER A 227 2.71 -1.73 -17.72
C SER A 227 2.21 -1.87 -19.16
N LEU A 228 2.76 -1.08 -20.09
CA LEU A 228 2.35 -1.21 -21.50
C LEU A 228 2.77 -2.53 -22.13
N LEU A 229 3.97 -3.04 -21.82
CA LEU A 229 4.45 -4.33 -22.32
C LEU A 229 3.59 -5.49 -21.80
N ARG A 230 3.24 -5.49 -20.50
CA ARG A 230 2.33 -6.50 -19.93
C ARG A 230 0.97 -6.45 -20.61
N TYR A 231 0.40 -5.28 -20.83
CA TYR A 231 -0.87 -5.11 -21.50
C TYR A 231 -0.83 -5.59 -22.96
N ALA A 232 0.25 -5.25 -23.69
CA ALA A 232 0.36 -5.57 -25.12
C ALA A 232 0.69 -7.04 -25.39
N TRP A 233 1.49 -7.68 -24.54
CA TRP A 233 2.12 -8.98 -24.78
C TRP A 233 1.67 -10.11 -23.85
N LEU A 234 1.22 -9.80 -22.62
CA LEU A 234 0.92 -10.78 -21.58
C LEU A 234 -0.54 -10.71 -21.10
N ASP A 235 -1.44 -10.24 -21.97
CA ASP A 235 -2.88 -10.11 -21.66
C ASP A 235 -3.16 -9.33 -20.36
N GLY A 236 -2.34 -8.32 -20.08
CA GLY A 236 -2.50 -7.43 -18.93
C GLY A 236 -3.86 -6.74 -18.89
N ASP A 237 -4.27 -6.32 -17.72
CA ASP A 237 -5.60 -5.76 -17.48
C ASP A 237 -5.71 -4.26 -17.81
N ARG A 238 -6.89 -3.71 -17.60
CA ARG A 238 -7.17 -2.27 -17.75
C ARG A 238 -6.23 -1.41 -16.90
N ARG A 239 -5.78 -1.89 -15.71
CA ARG A 239 -4.89 -1.13 -14.82
C ARG A 239 -3.52 -0.93 -15.46
N ASP A 240 -3.01 -1.93 -16.13
CA ASP A 240 -1.75 -1.86 -16.87
C ASP A 240 -1.84 -0.80 -17.98
N LEU A 241 -2.88 -0.86 -18.81
CA LEU A 241 -3.07 0.13 -19.87
C LEU A 241 -3.16 1.56 -19.32
N PHE A 242 -4.00 1.79 -18.30
CA PHE A 242 -4.21 3.13 -17.77
C PHE A 242 -3.05 3.61 -16.89
N SER A 243 -2.23 2.72 -16.32
CA SER A 243 -0.95 3.08 -15.71
C SER A 243 -0.03 3.75 -16.72
N PHE A 244 0.05 3.21 -17.94
CA PHE A 244 0.79 3.83 -19.03
C PHE A 244 0.13 5.11 -19.56
N LEU A 245 -1.17 5.08 -19.89
CA LEU A 245 -1.86 6.21 -20.53
C LEU A 245 -1.91 7.47 -19.66
N ARG A 246 -1.94 7.33 -18.34
CA ARG A 246 -1.89 8.44 -17.38
C ARG A 246 -0.50 9.00 -17.16
N SER A 247 0.52 8.25 -17.56
CA SER A 247 1.90 8.68 -17.42
C SER A 247 2.26 9.75 -18.44
N PRO A 248 3.25 10.61 -18.18
CA PRO A 248 3.73 11.58 -19.15
C PRO A 248 4.34 10.93 -20.39
N TYR A 249 4.70 9.67 -20.30
CA TYR A 249 5.39 8.91 -21.35
C TYR A 249 4.49 8.44 -22.48
N SER A 250 3.17 8.47 -22.30
CA SER A 250 2.20 8.09 -23.34
C SER A 250 2.00 9.16 -24.42
N GLY A 251 2.37 10.41 -24.12
CA GLY A 251 2.06 11.56 -24.97
C GLY A 251 0.56 11.93 -24.99
N LEU A 252 -0.28 11.23 -24.22
CA LEU A 252 -1.71 11.53 -24.12
C LEU A 252 -1.95 12.54 -22.98
N PRO A 253 -2.72 13.62 -23.20
CA PRO A 253 -3.09 14.51 -22.12
C PRO A 253 -3.84 13.75 -21.00
N ARG A 254 -3.45 13.97 -19.74
CA ARG A 254 -3.98 13.23 -18.58
C ARG A 254 -5.51 13.26 -18.49
N HIS A 255 -6.13 14.41 -18.78
CA HIS A 255 -7.59 14.54 -18.72
C HIS A 255 -8.30 13.66 -19.77
N HIS A 256 -7.67 13.36 -20.91
CA HIS A 256 -8.20 12.41 -21.89
C HIS A 256 -8.12 10.98 -21.33
N ALA A 257 -7.00 10.58 -20.70
CA ALA A 257 -6.88 9.28 -20.08
C ALA A 257 -7.89 9.11 -18.92
N ASP A 258 -8.05 10.13 -18.07
CA ASP A 258 -9.01 10.14 -16.96
C ASP A 258 -10.47 10.07 -17.46
N PHE A 259 -10.80 10.75 -18.56
CA PHE A 259 -12.13 10.67 -19.20
C PHE A 259 -12.41 9.25 -19.70
N LEU A 260 -11.50 8.67 -20.46
CA LEU A 260 -11.63 7.31 -20.99
C LEU A 260 -11.82 6.30 -19.87
N GLU A 261 -10.95 6.33 -18.86
CA GLU A 261 -11.03 5.40 -17.73
C GLU A 261 -12.32 5.59 -16.92
N GLY A 262 -12.74 6.83 -16.68
CA GLY A 262 -14.00 7.12 -16.00
C GLY A 262 -15.23 6.53 -16.70
N ARG A 263 -15.22 6.49 -18.04
CA ARG A 263 -16.28 5.85 -18.81
C ARG A 263 -16.27 4.32 -18.72
N LEU A 264 -15.09 3.71 -18.66
CA LEU A 264 -14.95 2.26 -18.57
C LEU A 264 -15.24 1.71 -17.17
N ARG A 265 -14.87 2.44 -16.12
CA ARG A 265 -15.13 2.04 -14.73
C ARG A 265 -16.61 1.79 -14.43
N GLY A 266 -17.48 2.62 -14.95
CA GLY A 266 -18.94 2.48 -14.75
C GLY A 266 -19.58 1.30 -15.47
N ARG A 267 -18.86 0.62 -16.37
CA ARG A 267 -19.37 -0.46 -17.22
C ARG A 267 -18.73 -1.83 -16.96
N ALA A 268 -17.92 -1.96 -15.94
CA ALA A 268 -17.22 -3.21 -15.61
C ALA A 268 -16.41 -3.83 -16.78
N VAL A 269 -15.83 -2.97 -17.62
CA VAL A 269 -15.02 -3.41 -18.76
C VAL A 269 -13.57 -3.56 -18.33
N ASN A 270 -13.06 -4.78 -18.33
CA ASN A 270 -11.70 -5.07 -17.83
C ASN A 270 -10.84 -5.86 -18.83
N THR A 271 -11.42 -6.75 -19.63
CA THR A 271 -10.67 -7.54 -20.61
C THR A 271 -10.11 -6.67 -21.74
N PRO A 272 -8.87 -6.91 -22.22
CA PRO A 272 -8.22 -6.07 -23.24
C PRO A 272 -9.09 -5.79 -24.46
N ALA A 273 -9.68 -6.81 -25.08
CA ALA A 273 -10.50 -6.66 -26.26
C ALA A 273 -11.71 -5.72 -26.05
N ARG A 274 -12.41 -5.85 -24.90
CA ARG A 274 -13.56 -4.98 -24.59
C ARG A 274 -13.13 -3.57 -24.19
N VAL A 275 -11.99 -3.44 -23.51
CA VAL A 275 -11.41 -2.13 -23.18
C VAL A 275 -11.09 -1.36 -24.45
N GLU A 276 -10.47 -1.98 -25.42
CA GLU A 276 -10.10 -1.37 -26.70
C GLU A 276 -11.31 -1.03 -27.55
N GLU A 277 -12.29 -1.94 -27.65
CA GLU A 277 -13.56 -1.67 -28.33
C GLU A 277 -14.28 -0.43 -27.78
N GLU A 278 -14.37 -0.32 -26.44
CA GLU A 278 -15.03 0.82 -25.80
C GLU A 278 -14.20 2.12 -25.94
N ILE A 279 -12.87 2.04 -25.89
CA ILE A 279 -12.00 3.18 -26.16
C ILE A 279 -12.14 3.65 -27.61
N GLN A 280 -12.22 2.73 -28.58
CA GLN A 280 -12.37 3.05 -29.97
C GLN A 280 -13.72 3.78 -30.27
N LYS A 281 -14.80 3.42 -29.54
CA LYS A 281 -16.09 4.12 -29.61
C LYS A 281 -16.00 5.57 -29.10
N LEU A 282 -15.11 5.84 -28.18
CA LEU A 282 -14.94 7.14 -27.55
C LEU A 282 -13.85 8.01 -28.20
N ARG A 283 -12.94 7.39 -28.95
CA ARG A 283 -11.77 8.01 -29.53
C ARG A 283 -11.53 7.50 -30.96
N ALA A 284 -11.47 8.44 -31.90
CA ALA A 284 -11.24 8.10 -33.32
C ALA A 284 -9.77 7.72 -33.64
N GLN A 285 -8.82 8.02 -32.73
CA GLN A 285 -7.39 7.75 -32.95
C GLN A 285 -6.96 6.47 -32.19
N PRO A 286 -6.03 5.67 -32.74
CA PRO A 286 -5.51 4.49 -32.08
C PRO A 286 -4.79 4.84 -30.77
N LEU A 287 -4.69 3.85 -29.86
CA LEU A 287 -3.91 4.00 -28.64
C LEU A 287 -2.41 4.11 -28.96
N PRO A 288 -1.67 5.01 -28.26
CA PRO A 288 -0.26 5.17 -28.50
C PRO A 288 0.51 3.85 -28.34
N HIS A 289 1.36 3.55 -29.30
CA HIS A 289 2.33 2.44 -29.31
C HIS A 289 1.78 1.01 -29.24
N LEU A 290 0.49 0.80 -28.96
CA LEU A 290 -0.08 -0.54 -28.72
C LEU A 290 -0.01 -1.44 -29.96
N GLU A 291 -0.46 -0.93 -31.12
CA GLU A 291 -0.45 -1.68 -32.38
C GLU A 291 0.98 -1.99 -32.85
N ALA A 292 1.89 -1.01 -32.72
CA ALA A 292 3.29 -1.19 -33.08
C ALA A 292 3.99 -2.27 -32.24
N LEU A 293 3.65 -2.39 -30.94
CA LEU A 293 4.18 -3.45 -30.07
C LEU A 293 3.66 -4.83 -30.44
N ARG A 294 2.37 -4.94 -30.78
CA ARG A 294 1.73 -6.22 -31.13
C ARG A 294 2.18 -6.76 -32.48
N SER A 295 2.32 -5.87 -33.46
CA SER A 295 2.71 -6.22 -34.84
C SER A 295 4.22 -6.32 -35.05
N ALA A 296 5.04 -6.04 -34.00
CA ALA A 296 6.48 -6.10 -34.14
C ALA A 296 6.99 -7.55 -34.30
N ASP A 297 7.71 -7.80 -35.39
CA ASP A 297 8.42 -9.08 -35.65
C ASP A 297 9.63 -9.22 -34.70
N ASP A 298 10.26 -8.10 -34.33
CA ASP A 298 11.38 -8.02 -33.42
C ASP A 298 10.97 -7.36 -32.10
N PRO A 299 10.69 -8.15 -31.04
CA PRO A 299 10.26 -7.61 -29.76
C PRO A 299 11.34 -6.80 -29.02
N VAL A 300 12.63 -7.12 -29.17
CA VAL A 300 13.73 -6.37 -28.53
C VAL A 300 13.85 -4.97 -29.14
N ASN A 301 13.80 -4.88 -30.45
CA ASN A 301 13.80 -3.61 -31.17
C ASN A 301 12.55 -2.77 -30.85
N ALA A 302 11.38 -3.42 -30.71
CA ALA A 302 10.15 -2.76 -30.33
C ALA A 302 10.24 -2.09 -28.94
N VAL A 303 10.86 -2.75 -27.96
CA VAL A 303 11.15 -2.15 -26.64
C VAL A 303 12.05 -0.93 -26.77
N THR A 304 13.09 -0.99 -27.57
CA THR A 304 14.03 0.12 -27.79
C THR A 304 13.31 1.32 -28.42
N HIS A 305 12.49 1.09 -29.43
CA HIS A 305 11.68 2.13 -30.07
C HIS A 305 10.67 2.75 -29.12
N LEU A 306 9.97 1.92 -28.33
CA LEU A 306 9.03 2.39 -27.33
C LEU A 306 9.72 3.25 -26.28
N ALA A 307 10.82 2.78 -25.71
CA ALA A 307 11.59 3.52 -24.70
C ALA A 307 12.04 4.90 -25.19
N ARG A 308 12.49 4.98 -26.46
CA ARG A 308 12.87 6.25 -27.11
C ARG A 308 11.65 7.18 -27.29
N ALA A 309 10.53 6.63 -27.74
CA ALA A 309 9.29 7.39 -27.91
C ALA A 309 8.75 7.92 -26.59
N MET A 310 8.86 7.15 -25.51
CA MET A 310 8.48 7.55 -24.15
C MET A 310 9.29 8.73 -23.64
N VAL A 311 10.62 8.72 -23.80
CA VAL A 311 11.47 9.87 -23.43
C VAL A 311 11.10 11.10 -24.22
N LYS A 312 10.87 10.95 -25.54
CA LYS A 312 10.45 12.05 -26.41
C LYS A 312 9.12 12.65 -25.98
N ALA A 313 8.14 11.80 -25.64
CA ALA A 313 6.82 12.24 -25.21
C ALA A 313 6.86 13.03 -23.89
N ALA A 314 7.66 12.58 -22.92
CA ALA A 314 7.72 13.19 -21.60
C ALA A 314 8.55 14.49 -21.56
N HIS A 315 9.64 14.57 -22.33
CA HIS A 315 10.65 15.65 -22.14
C HIS A 315 10.82 16.55 -23.35
N GLY A 316 10.32 16.17 -24.55
CA GLY A 316 10.71 16.81 -25.80
C GLY A 316 12.22 16.65 -26.07
N LEU A 317 12.67 16.84 -27.28
CA LEU A 317 14.11 16.71 -27.61
C LEU A 317 14.75 18.01 -28.04
N ASP A 318 14.03 19.13 -27.94
CA ASP A 318 14.47 20.43 -28.41
C ASP A 318 15.47 21.12 -27.46
N SER A 319 15.58 20.64 -26.21
CA SER A 319 16.56 21.10 -25.23
C SER A 319 16.96 19.95 -24.29
N PRO A 320 18.19 19.94 -23.74
CA PRO A 320 18.59 18.91 -22.77
C PRO A 320 17.67 18.94 -21.56
N PRO A 321 17.15 17.78 -21.11
CA PRO A 321 16.33 17.69 -19.92
C PRO A 321 17.17 18.04 -18.68
N THR A 322 16.78 19.10 -17.96
CA THR A 322 17.52 19.61 -16.78
C THR A 322 16.92 19.17 -15.44
N GLY A 323 15.69 18.71 -15.42
CA GLY A 323 14.98 18.30 -14.20
C GLY A 323 15.54 17.00 -13.60
N GLU A 324 15.37 16.82 -12.29
CA GLU A 324 15.81 15.63 -11.57
C GLU A 324 15.12 14.35 -12.07
N HIS A 325 13.80 14.40 -12.30
CA HIS A 325 13.04 13.31 -12.90
C HIS A 325 13.55 12.94 -14.28
N ALA A 326 13.89 13.93 -15.10
CA ALA A 326 14.44 13.72 -16.42
C ALA A 326 15.78 12.98 -16.40
N ARG A 327 16.64 13.26 -15.39
CA ARG A 327 17.91 12.55 -15.24
C ARG A 327 17.71 11.06 -14.90
N LEU A 328 16.73 10.77 -14.02
CA LEU A 328 16.38 9.38 -13.69
C LEU A 328 15.80 8.67 -14.91
N ASP A 329 14.92 9.32 -15.66
CA ASP A 329 14.32 8.76 -16.87
C ASP A 329 15.38 8.44 -17.94
N LEU A 330 16.36 9.34 -18.12
CA LEU A 330 17.48 9.10 -19.04
C LEU A 330 18.33 7.91 -18.61
N ARG A 331 18.68 7.81 -17.31
CA ARG A 331 19.42 6.64 -16.78
C ARG A 331 18.64 5.35 -16.95
N THR A 332 17.32 5.42 -16.76
CA THR A 332 16.44 4.27 -16.95
C THR A 332 16.38 3.87 -18.42
N HIS A 333 16.22 4.84 -19.33
CA HIS A 333 16.27 4.62 -20.76
C HIS A 333 17.62 4.03 -21.23
N GLU A 334 18.74 4.58 -20.76
CA GLU A 334 20.08 4.05 -21.06
C GLU A 334 20.25 2.61 -20.60
N ARG A 335 19.69 2.27 -19.41
CA ARG A 335 19.74 0.90 -18.92
C ARG A 335 18.88 -0.04 -19.76
N VAL A 336 17.68 0.39 -20.17
CA VAL A 336 16.80 -0.36 -21.09
C VAL A 336 17.52 -0.60 -22.43
N ALA A 337 18.12 0.45 -23.00
CA ALA A 337 18.88 0.33 -24.27
C ALA A 337 20.07 -0.64 -24.15
N ARG A 338 20.77 -0.63 -23.01
CA ARG A 338 21.87 -1.57 -22.74
C ARG A 338 21.38 -3.01 -22.60
N VAL A 339 20.27 -3.23 -21.88
CA VAL A 339 19.65 -4.56 -21.80
C VAL A 339 19.21 -5.03 -23.18
N ALA A 340 18.62 -4.17 -24.00
CA ALA A 340 18.24 -4.52 -25.35
C ALA A 340 19.46 -4.94 -26.20
N ALA A 341 20.59 -4.22 -26.09
CA ALA A 341 21.83 -4.59 -26.78
C ALA A 341 22.43 -5.91 -26.25
N GLU A 342 22.34 -6.14 -24.93
CA GLU A 342 22.72 -7.42 -24.32
C GLU A 342 21.85 -8.58 -24.88
N LEU A 343 20.55 -8.36 -25.07
CA LEU A 343 19.61 -9.33 -25.65
C LEU A 343 19.81 -9.57 -27.14
N GLU A 344 20.19 -8.54 -27.90
CA GLU A 344 20.60 -8.69 -29.32
C GLU A 344 21.85 -9.57 -29.43
N GLY A 345 22.86 -9.34 -28.59
CA GLY A 345 24.03 -10.21 -28.52
C GLY A 345 23.68 -11.64 -28.12
N TRP A 346 22.68 -11.87 -27.27
CA TRP A 346 22.21 -13.21 -26.91
C TRP A 346 21.66 -13.99 -28.09
N ARG A 347 21.04 -13.34 -29.06
CA ARG A 347 20.57 -13.98 -30.31
C ARG A 347 21.67 -14.61 -31.11
N ASP A 348 22.89 -14.05 -31.04
CA ASP A 348 24.07 -14.60 -31.73
C ASP A 348 24.43 -16.01 -31.23
N PHE A 349 24.02 -16.35 -30.02
CA PHE A 349 24.14 -17.69 -29.44
C PHE A 349 22.97 -18.64 -29.77
N GLY A 350 22.07 -18.24 -30.67
CA GLY A 350 20.96 -19.05 -31.15
C GLY A 350 19.76 -19.13 -30.24
N GLY A 351 19.65 -18.25 -29.24
CA GLY A 351 18.49 -18.13 -28.34
C GLY A 351 17.37 -17.31 -28.97
N GLU A 352 16.17 -17.89 -29.07
CA GLU A 352 14.95 -17.12 -29.29
C GLU A 352 14.40 -16.66 -27.94
N LEU A 353 14.16 -15.37 -27.81
CA LEU A 353 13.57 -14.76 -26.61
C LEU A 353 12.08 -14.55 -26.81
N THR A 354 11.30 -15.13 -25.93
CA THR A 354 9.87 -14.87 -25.85
C THR A 354 9.58 -13.47 -25.29
N ARG A 355 8.41 -12.94 -25.59
CA ARG A 355 7.95 -11.65 -25.03
C ARG A 355 7.86 -11.67 -23.51
N GLU A 356 7.50 -12.82 -22.94
CA GLU A 356 7.44 -13.04 -21.48
C GLU A 356 8.84 -12.98 -20.84
N GLU A 357 9.83 -13.63 -21.44
CA GLU A 357 11.21 -13.59 -20.95
C GLU A 357 11.80 -12.17 -21.01
N ILE A 358 11.52 -11.42 -22.06
CA ILE A 358 11.96 -10.02 -22.19
C ILE A 358 11.35 -9.17 -21.06
N VAL A 359 10.05 -9.30 -20.80
CA VAL A 359 9.39 -8.57 -19.69
C VAL A 359 9.98 -9.00 -18.35
N GLY A 360 10.16 -10.29 -18.10
CA GLY A 360 10.78 -10.82 -16.89
C GLY A 360 12.20 -10.29 -16.65
N LEU A 361 13.03 -10.25 -17.69
CA LEU A 361 14.39 -9.69 -17.62
C LEU A 361 14.38 -8.18 -17.31
N LEU A 362 13.47 -7.43 -17.92
CA LEU A 362 13.30 -6.02 -17.64
C LEU A 362 12.83 -5.78 -16.18
N GLU A 363 11.94 -6.61 -15.65
CA GLU A 363 11.46 -6.52 -14.26
C GLU A 363 12.60 -6.72 -13.25
N HIS A 364 13.55 -7.59 -13.55
CA HIS A 364 14.72 -7.86 -12.71
C HIS A 364 15.87 -6.87 -12.97
N THR A 365 15.79 -6.07 -14.03
CA THR A 365 16.79 -5.07 -14.36
C THR A 365 16.92 -4.01 -13.28
N VAL A 366 18.16 -3.65 -12.95
CA VAL A 366 18.49 -2.69 -11.90
C VAL A 366 19.01 -1.39 -12.49
N VAL A 367 18.45 -0.26 -12.01
CA VAL A 367 18.80 1.10 -12.42
C VAL A 367 19.47 1.85 -11.28
N ARG A 368 20.50 2.65 -11.56
CA ARG A 368 21.13 3.55 -10.60
C ARG A 368 20.31 4.82 -10.45
N LEU A 369 19.97 5.20 -9.21
CA LEU A 369 19.18 6.40 -8.91
C LEU A 369 20.01 7.68 -9.14
N ALA A 370 21.23 7.71 -8.61
CA ALA A 370 22.13 8.85 -8.75
C ALA A 370 23.56 8.39 -9.03
N GLY A 371 24.39 9.30 -9.55
CA GLY A 371 25.83 9.13 -9.62
C GLY A 371 26.50 9.28 -8.26
N ALA A 372 27.70 8.74 -8.09
CA ALA A 372 28.48 8.98 -6.90
C ALA A 372 29.04 10.41 -6.90
N GLY A 373 28.88 11.14 -5.78
CA GLY A 373 29.47 12.47 -5.61
C GLY A 373 28.91 13.56 -6.54
N GLU A 374 27.59 13.58 -6.75
CA GLU A 374 26.96 14.68 -7.53
C GLU A 374 27.19 16.03 -6.87
N ALA A 375 27.80 16.97 -7.59
CA ALA A 375 28.11 18.32 -7.13
C ALA A 375 26.85 19.07 -6.70
N GLY A 376 26.94 19.83 -5.61
CA GLY A 376 25.84 20.60 -5.04
C GLY A 376 24.72 19.76 -4.39
N ARG A 377 24.97 18.49 -4.09
CA ARG A 377 23.98 17.59 -3.49
C ARG A 377 24.53 16.81 -2.29
N VAL A 378 23.71 16.70 -1.26
CA VAL A 378 23.95 15.84 -0.10
C VAL A 378 23.94 14.38 -0.55
N ALA A 379 25.00 13.65 -0.27
CA ALA A 379 25.11 12.23 -0.63
C ALA A 379 24.30 11.38 0.38
N VAL A 380 23.33 10.61 -0.12
CA VAL A 380 22.58 9.63 0.68
C VAL A 380 23.01 8.23 0.24
N LEU A 381 23.63 7.46 1.13
CA LEU A 381 24.28 6.21 0.79
C LEU A 381 24.17 5.16 1.93
N ASP A 382 24.39 3.92 1.60
CA ASP A 382 24.48 2.85 2.60
C ASP A 382 25.86 2.78 3.26
N LEU A 383 25.95 2.02 4.37
CA LEU A 383 27.17 1.83 5.13
C LEU A 383 28.32 1.29 4.25
N LEU A 384 28.02 0.40 3.29
CA LEU A 384 29.02 -0.21 2.43
C LEU A 384 29.67 0.82 1.50
N ARG A 385 28.88 1.72 0.93
CA ARG A 385 29.38 2.78 0.03
C ARG A 385 30.11 3.88 0.79
N ALA A 386 29.80 4.08 2.06
CA ALA A 386 30.48 5.06 2.90
C ALA A 386 31.97 4.73 3.14
N ARG A 387 32.38 3.45 3.01
CA ARG A 387 33.75 2.99 3.29
C ARG A 387 34.84 3.78 2.58
N THR A 388 34.65 4.07 1.32
CA THR A 388 35.67 4.65 0.44
C THR A 388 35.55 6.16 0.27
N ARG A 389 34.66 6.81 1.03
CA ARG A 389 34.38 8.24 0.89
C ARG A 389 34.68 9.00 2.17
N ARG A 390 35.03 10.27 2.03
CA ARG A 390 35.19 11.22 3.14
C ARG A 390 34.26 12.41 2.91
N PHE A 391 33.78 12.99 4.03
CA PHE A 391 32.90 14.15 4.05
C PHE A 391 33.34 15.09 5.16
N GLU A 392 33.00 16.38 5.08
CA GLU A 392 33.14 17.26 6.24
C GLU A 392 32.15 16.84 7.35
N VAL A 393 30.93 16.51 6.97
CA VAL A 393 29.85 16.17 7.91
C VAL A 393 29.18 14.86 7.52
N VAL A 394 29.01 13.97 8.50
CA VAL A 394 28.30 12.70 8.31
C VAL A 394 27.16 12.58 9.31
N PHE A 395 26.01 12.13 8.81
CA PHE A 395 24.87 11.69 9.61
C PHE A 395 24.75 10.18 9.47
N VAL A 396 24.75 9.43 10.58
CA VAL A 396 24.52 7.99 10.62
C VAL A 396 23.13 7.74 11.20
N LEU A 397 22.26 7.13 10.41
CA LEU A 397 20.86 6.86 10.73
C LEU A 397 20.64 5.41 11.15
N GLY A 398 19.47 5.15 11.76
CA GLY A 398 19.03 3.80 12.08
C GLY A 398 19.71 3.22 13.31
N LEU A 399 20.00 4.09 14.30
CA LEU A 399 20.68 3.71 15.54
C LEU A 399 19.68 3.34 16.66
N GLU A 400 18.66 2.57 16.30
CA GLU A 400 17.74 1.90 17.21
C GLU A 400 17.93 0.39 17.17
N GLU A 401 17.56 -0.29 18.25
CA GLU A 401 17.68 -1.75 18.38
C GLU A 401 16.99 -2.49 17.23
N GLY A 402 17.64 -3.56 16.75
CA GLY A 402 17.15 -4.37 15.63
C GLY A 402 17.30 -3.74 14.25
N ARG A 403 17.91 -2.53 14.15
CA ARG A 403 18.26 -1.88 12.89
C ARG A 403 19.75 -1.98 12.59
N LEU A 404 20.55 -1.66 13.58
CA LEU A 404 22.00 -1.76 13.56
C LEU A 404 22.48 -2.17 14.96
N PRO A 405 23.09 -3.33 15.16
CA PRO A 405 23.38 -4.34 14.13
C PRO A 405 22.10 -4.93 13.48
N ARG A 406 22.22 -5.31 12.22
CA ARG A 406 21.13 -5.94 11.47
C ARG A 406 20.95 -7.37 11.98
N ARG A 407 19.70 -7.84 11.98
CA ARG A 407 19.43 -9.25 12.27
C ARG A 407 20.06 -10.12 11.19
N ALA A 408 20.74 -11.17 11.62
CA ALA A 408 21.27 -12.17 10.70
C ALA A 408 20.15 -12.81 9.88
N GLN A 409 20.32 -12.87 8.57
CA GLN A 409 19.44 -13.66 7.71
C GLN A 409 20.08 -15.03 7.53
N THR A 410 19.38 -16.07 7.93
CA THR A 410 19.77 -17.45 7.66
C THR A 410 19.62 -17.73 6.16
N SER A 411 20.63 -18.36 5.57
CA SER A 411 20.54 -18.84 4.19
C SER A 411 19.44 -19.91 4.10
N PRO A 412 18.59 -19.88 3.07
CA PRO A 412 17.58 -20.93 2.88
C PRO A 412 18.20 -22.26 2.40
N PHE A 413 19.45 -22.27 1.95
CA PHE A 413 20.10 -23.44 1.36
C PHE A 413 21.12 -24.11 2.29
N LEU A 414 21.92 -23.32 3.01
CA LEU A 414 22.94 -23.81 3.94
C LEU A 414 22.89 -22.94 5.19
N ASP A 415 22.64 -23.55 6.34
CA ASP A 415 22.76 -22.87 7.62
C ASP A 415 24.24 -22.74 8.05
N GLU A 416 24.49 -22.01 9.12
CA GLU A 416 25.87 -21.74 9.58
C GLU A 416 26.57 -23.01 10.13
N GLU A 417 25.80 -23.98 10.65
CA GLU A 417 26.34 -25.25 11.14
C GLU A 417 26.78 -26.13 9.97
N GLN A 418 25.95 -26.22 8.92
CA GLN A 418 26.29 -26.92 7.68
C GLN A 418 27.51 -26.30 6.99
N LYS A 419 27.62 -24.99 6.95
CA LYS A 419 28.81 -24.30 6.41
C LYS A 419 30.06 -24.61 7.25
N ALA A 420 29.92 -24.63 8.57
CA ALA A 420 31.06 -24.98 9.47
C ALA A 420 31.50 -26.44 9.30
N GLU A 421 30.55 -27.36 9.05
CA GLU A 421 30.84 -28.74 8.77
C GLU A 421 31.62 -28.91 7.47
N LEU A 422 31.11 -28.30 6.39
CA LEU A 422 31.73 -28.27 5.09
C LEU A 422 33.13 -27.62 5.15
N GLU A 423 33.31 -26.54 5.91
CA GLU A 423 34.60 -25.90 6.06
C GLU A 423 35.62 -26.78 6.80
N ARG A 424 35.19 -27.57 7.81
CA ARG A 424 36.03 -28.51 8.52
C ARG A 424 36.42 -29.70 7.67
N SER A 425 35.55 -30.13 6.75
CA SER A 425 35.82 -31.23 5.83
C SER A 425 36.63 -30.79 4.59
N SER A 426 36.52 -29.53 4.20
CA SER A 426 37.16 -28.98 3.01
C SER A 426 38.62 -28.56 3.26
N ARG A 427 39.44 -28.58 2.21
CA ARG A 427 40.81 -28.07 2.27
C ARG A 427 40.91 -26.55 2.21
N SER A 428 39.81 -25.86 1.90
CA SER A 428 39.81 -24.43 1.57
C SER A 428 39.65 -23.52 2.77
N GLY A 429 38.91 -23.95 3.78
CA GLY A 429 38.65 -23.13 4.96
C GLY A 429 38.03 -21.77 4.71
N ARG A 430 37.28 -21.52 3.60
CA ARG A 430 36.79 -20.18 3.20
C ARG A 430 35.28 -20.08 3.01
N LEU A 431 34.49 -21.02 3.53
CA LEU A 431 33.03 -21.02 3.43
C LEU A 431 32.35 -20.17 4.50
N LEU A 432 32.88 -20.20 5.72
CA LEU A 432 32.38 -19.41 6.81
C LEU A 432 32.65 -17.94 6.55
N ARG A 433 31.58 -17.19 6.46
CA ARG A 433 31.65 -15.75 6.42
C ARG A 433 31.70 -15.19 7.83
N THR A 434 32.26 -14.02 7.95
CA THR A 434 32.33 -13.26 9.19
C THR A 434 30.94 -13.09 9.79
N ASP A 435 30.86 -13.22 11.11
CA ASP A 435 29.65 -12.90 11.89
C ASP A 435 29.02 -11.56 11.46
N PRO A 436 27.73 -11.55 11.12
CA PRO A 436 27.05 -10.34 10.65
C PRO A 436 27.16 -9.15 11.63
N VAL A 437 27.19 -9.42 12.93
CA VAL A 437 27.34 -8.37 13.95
C VAL A 437 28.73 -7.74 13.90
N SER A 438 29.78 -8.55 13.78
CA SER A 438 31.17 -8.08 13.62
C SER A 438 31.34 -7.26 12.33
N ARG A 439 30.68 -7.68 11.25
CA ARG A 439 30.67 -6.92 10.00
C ARG A 439 29.96 -5.59 10.15
N ASP A 440 28.79 -5.55 10.77
CA ASP A 440 28.06 -4.33 11.01
C ASP A 440 28.80 -3.38 11.97
N ARG A 441 29.54 -3.93 12.95
CA ARG A 441 30.46 -3.19 13.84
C ARG A 441 31.55 -2.47 13.03
N TYR A 442 32.23 -3.18 12.14
CA TYR A 442 33.22 -2.60 11.24
C TYR A 442 32.63 -1.51 10.33
N LEU A 443 31.46 -1.75 9.73
CA LEU A 443 30.81 -0.78 8.85
C LEU A 443 30.36 0.47 9.62
N PHE A 444 29.83 0.31 10.83
CA PHE A 444 29.46 1.43 11.72
C PHE A 444 30.70 2.23 12.14
N TYR A 445 31.74 1.55 12.60
CA TYR A 445 33.03 2.17 12.90
C TYR A 445 33.55 2.99 11.71
N THR A 446 33.54 2.39 10.53
CA THR A 446 33.96 3.06 9.32
C THR A 446 33.12 4.29 9.01
N ALA A 447 31.79 4.21 9.11
CA ALA A 447 30.92 5.37 8.91
C ALA A 447 31.20 6.50 9.91
N CYS A 448 31.42 6.15 11.19
CA CYS A 448 31.74 7.12 12.25
C CYS A 448 33.10 7.80 12.06
N THR A 449 34.01 7.18 11.33
CA THR A 449 35.35 7.70 11.05
C THR A 449 35.50 8.38 9.69
N ARG A 450 34.43 8.56 8.92
CA ARG A 450 34.45 9.29 7.62
C ARG A 450 34.40 10.82 7.74
N PRO A 451 33.73 11.42 8.76
CA PRO A 451 33.68 12.87 8.84
C PRO A 451 35.04 13.44 9.22
N THR A 452 35.36 14.59 8.63
CA THR A 452 36.55 15.37 9.00
C THR A 452 36.23 16.47 10.03
N ARG A 453 34.99 16.93 10.11
CA ARG A 453 34.59 18.06 10.95
C ARG A 453 33.49 17.73 11.95
N ARG A 454 32.44 16.98 11.54
CA ARG A 454 31.29 16.71 12.40
C ARG A 454 30.59 15.40 12.10
N LEU A 455 30.24 14.67 13.18
CA LEU A 455 29.45 13.47 13.16
C LEU A 455 28.10 13.71 13.86
N TYR A 456 27.02 13.26 13.26
CA TYR A 456 25.70 13.19 13.86
C TYR A 456 25.26 11.73 13.93
N LEU A 457 24.89 11.27 15.14
CA LEU A 457 24.31 9.95 15.36
C LEU A 457 22.80 10.13 15.54
N VAL A 458 22.01 9.48 14.67
CA VAL A 458 20.58 9.74 14.53
C VAL A 458 19.79 8.47 14.82
N ARG A 459 18.85 8.55 15.75
CA ARG A 459 17.91 7.46 16.04
C ARG A 459 16.46 7.90 16.06
N GLU A 460 15.58 6.96 15.80
CA GLU A 460 14.14 7.05 16.05
C GLU A 460 13.90 6.61 17.51
N ALA A 461 13.56 7.54 18.40
CA ALA A 461 13.40 7.28 19.84
C ALA A 461 12.02 6.71 20.19
N ALA A 462 11.04 6.85 19.30
CA ALA A 462 9.71 6.26 19.41
C ALA A 462 9.14 5.99 18.01
N THR A 463 8.19 5.07 17.90
CA THR A 463 7.44 4.81 16.67
C THR A 463 6.44 5.95 16.37
N ASP A 464 5.83 5.95 15.19
CA ASP A 464 4.83 6.98 14.80
C ASP A 464 3.56 6.95 15.67
N ASP A 465 3.26 5.83 16.32
CA ASP A 465 2.17 5.66 17.30
C ASP A 465 2.59 5.92 18.75
N GLY A 466 3.86 6.25 19.00
CA GLY A 466 4.37 6.70 20.29
C GLY A 466 5.00 5.61 21.16
N ALA A 467 5.08 4.37 20.70
CA ALA A 467 5.79 3.33 21.44
C ALA A 467 7.31 3.64 21.48
N PRO A 468 7.97 3.56 22.64
CA PRO A 468 9.39 3.84 22.77
C PRO A 468 10.21 2.80 21.99
N ARG A 469 11.34 3.23 21.43
CA ARG A 469 12.35 2.38 20.82
C ARG A 469 13.65 2.45 21.61
N GLU A 470 14.23 1.30 21.89
CA GLU A 470 15.53 1.22 22.52
C GLU A 470 16.65 1.69 21.58
N ALA A 471 17.73 2.16 22.16
CA ALA A 471 18.91 2.55 21.41
C ALA A 471 19.63 1.32 20.85
N SER A 472 20.35 1.50 19.73
CA SER A 472 21.28 0.50 19.23
C SER A 472 22.42 0.30 20.24
N PRO A 473 22.89 -0.96 20.48
CA PRO A 473 24.08 -1.20 21.28
C PRO A 473 25.31 -0.42 20.80
N PHE A 474 25.42 -0.17 19.49
CA PHE A 474 26.51 0.65 18.94
C PHE A 474 26.41 2.12 19.28
N LEU A 475 25.19 2.64 19.44
CA LEU A 475 24.99 4.00 19.91
C LEU A 475 25.32 4.13 21.39
N ASP A 476 24.93 3.16 22.20
CA ASP A 476 25.22 3.15 23.64
C ASP A 476 26.72 2.97 23.91
N GLU A 477 27.41 2.12 23.15
CA GLU A 477 28.86 2.02 23.14
C GLU A 477 29.51 3.38 22.83
N THR A 478 29.04 4.07 21.79
CA THR A 478 29.56 5.41 21.46
C THR A 478 29.31 6.43 22.56
N ARG A 479 28.15 6.40 23.20
CA ARG A 479 27.81 7.32 24.33
C ARG A 479 28.65 7.05 25.54
N SER A 480 28.96 5.79 25.85
CA SER A 480 29.75 5.37 27.00
C SER A 480 31.20 5.91 26.99
N LEU A 481 31.67 6.30 25.79
CA LEU A 481 33.00 6.90 25.64
C LEU A 481 33.09 8.32 26.21
N PHE A 482 31.97 8.97 26.54
CA PHE A 482 31.93 10.37 26.98
C PHE A 482 31.10 10.52 28.27
N ALA A 483 31.30 11.61 28.99
CA ALA A 483 30.52 11.91 30.20
C ALA A 483 29.01 12.07 29.83
N ALA A 484 28.13 11.48 30.64
CA ALA A 484 26.69 11.48 30.39
C ALA A 484 26.09 12.89 30.25
N GLU A 485 26.57 13.83 31.05
CA GLU A 485 26.11 15.23 31.00
C GLU A 485 26.49 15.91 29.68
N GLU A 486 27.66 15.60 29.12
CA GLU A 486 28.10 16.11 27.83
C GLU A 486 27.27 15.47 26.68
N VAL A 487 27.00 14.17 26.74
CA VAL A 487 26.14 13.50 25.80
C VAL A 487 24.74 14.13 25.80
N GLU A 488 24.16 14.35 26.97
CA GLU A 488 22.86 15.01 27.13
C GLU A 488 22.87 16.44 26.57
N ARG A 489 23.89 17.21 26.84
CA ARG A 489 24.06 18.59 26.36
C ARG A 489 24.09 18.67 24.84
N TRP A 490 24.69 17.68 24.17
CA TRP A 490 24.81 17.65 22.71
C TRP A 490 23.76 16.74 22.03
N THR A 491 22.72 16.32 22.78
CA THR A 491 21.56 15.59 22.27
C THR A 491 20.43 16.56 21.94
N ARG A 492 20.01 16.59 20.69
CA ARG A 492 18.82 17.34 20.24
C ARG A 492 17.65 16.38 20.04
N ARG A 493 16.52 16.70 20.69
CA ARG A 493 15.31 15.86 20.66
C ARG A 493 14.17 16.54 19.94
N ARG A 494 13.37 15.73 19.26
CA ARG A 494 12.11 16.17 18.64
C ARG A 494 10.98 15.26 19.11
N PRO A 495 10.04 15.75 19.93
CA PRO A 495 8.92 14.94 20.41
C PRO A 495 7.92 14.65 19.29
N LEU A 496 7.06 13.65 19.50
CA LEU A 496 5.95 13.34 18.60
C LEU A 496 4.97 14.50 18.51
N ALA A 497 4.74 14.97 17.29
CA ALA A 497 3.70 15.97 17.02
C ALA A 497 2.28 15.48 17.39
N ALA A 498 2.02 14.18 17.29
CA ALA A 498 0.75 13.57 17.69
C ALA A 498 0.47 13.65 19.20
N LEU A 499 1.49 13.46 20.06
CA LEU A 499 1.36 13.65 21.52
C LEU A 499 1.07 15.11 21.86
N ALA A 500 1.70 16.03 21.13
CA ALA A 500 1.46 17.46 21.29
C ALA A 500 0.03 17.86 20.85
N ALA A 501 -0.54 17.19 19.88
CA ALA A 501 -1.90 17.46 19.40
C ALA A 501 -2.99 16.93 20.36
N SER A 502 -2.73 15.87 21.12
CA SER A 502 -3.68 15.30 22.09
C SER A 502 -3.82 16.15 23.36
N ASP A 503 -2.79 16.90 23.75
CA ASP A 503 -2.80 17.87 24.84
C ASP A 503 -2.52 19.28 24.31
N ARG A 504 -3.58 20.08 24.18
CA ARG A 504 -3.47 21.45 23.65
C ARG A 504 -2.51 22.36 24.45
N ARG A 505 -2.37 22.15 25.75
CA ARG A 505 -1.46 22.95 26.60
C ARG A 505 -0.01 22.56 26.36
N LEU A 506 0.26 21.24 26.31
CA LEU A 506 1.59 20.72 25.99
C LEU A 506 1.97 21.08 24.56
N ALA A 507 1.04 20.93 23.61
CA ALA A 507 1.23 21.31 22.22
C ALA A 507 1.61 22.79 22.07
N GLY A 508 0.90 23.69 22.77
CA GLY A 508 1.20 25.12 22.78
C GLY A 508 2.55 25.46 23.38
N ALA A 509 2.93 24.78 24.46
CA ALA A 509 4.24 24.98 25.09
C ALA A 509 5.38 24.50 24.20
N LEU A 510 5.26 23.32 23.60
CA LEU A 510 6.25 22.75 22.68
C LEU A 510 6.36 23.55 21.39
N ALA A 511 5.24 24.02 20.83
CA ALA A 511 5.23 24.86 19.65
C ALA A 511 5.97 26.19 19.87
N ARG A 512 5.69 26.86 20.99
CA ARG A 512 6.41 28.09 21.38
C ARG A 512 7.91 27.85 21.58
N ALA A 513 8.26 26.78 22.29
CA ALA A 513 9.66 26.44 22.55
C ALA A 513 10.47 26.15 21.27
N ASN A 514 9.82 25.65 20.21
CA ASN A 514 10.45 25.25 18.96
C ASN A 514 10.12 26.15 17.77
N GLY A 515 9.37 27.24 17.93
CA GLY A 515 8.96 28.13 16.85
C GLY A 515 8.01 27.50 15.83
N TRP A 516 7.17 26.55 16.27
CA TRP A 516 6.24 25.80 15.39
C TRP A 516 4.79 26.28 15.46
N ASP A 517 4.53 27.45 15.99
CA ASP A 517 3.17 27.96 16.23
C ASP A 517 2.28 27.84 14.99
N ARG A 518 2.72 28.29 13.82
CA ARG A 518 1.96 28.19 12.57
C ARG A 518 1.75 26.75 12.08
N ARG A 519 2.67 25.85 12.40
CA ARG A 519 2.54 24.41 12.08
C ARG A 519 1.49 23.76 12.98
N LEU A 520 1.54 24.07 14.27
CA LEU A 520 0.58 23.58 15.24
C LEU A 520 -0.83 24.07 14.92
N GLU A 521 -1.00 25.37 14.64
CA GLU A 521 -2.29 25.95 14.26
C GLU A 521 -2.89 25.22 13.04
N ARG A 522 -2.09 25.00 11.99
CA ARG A 522 -2.54 24.23 10.80
C ARG A 522 -2.87 22.79 11.12
N ALA A 523 -2.06 22.12 11.96
CA ALA A 523 -2.32 20.75 12.37
C ALA A 523 -3.59 20.63 13.21
N LEU A 524 -3.81 21.55 14.16
CA LEU A 524 -5.03 21.58 14.98
C LEU A 524 -6.25 21.89 14.12
N ALA A 525 -6.18 22.86 13.22
CA ALA A 525 -7.26 23.19 12.28
C ALA A 525 -7.60 22.01 11.35
N ALA A 526 -6.63 21.16 11.00
CA ALA A 526 -6.88 19.96 10.21
C ALA A 526 -7.66 18.87 10.98
N PHE A 527 -7.64 18.90 12.33
CA PHE A 527 -8.43 18.02 13.18
C PHE A 527 -9.78 18.62 13.58
N GLU A 528 -9.96 19.94 13.43
CA GLU A 528 -11.25 20.59 13.65
C GLU A 528 -12.17 20.26 12.46
N ARG A 529 -13.24 19.54 12.77
CA ARG A 529 -14.24 19.23 11.74
C ARG A 529 -15.31 20.30 11.72
N PRO A 530 -15.67 20.81 10.54
CA PRO A 530 -16.82 21.65 10.42
C PRO A 530 -18.07 20.85 10.82
N THR A 531 -18.86 21.38 11.75
CA THR A 531 -20.13 20.80 12.17
C THR A 531 -21.29 21.23 11.28
N ARG A 532 -21.04 22.20 10.41
CA ARG A 532 -22.04 22.74 9.46
C ARG A 532 -21.42 23.05 8.12
N LEU A 533 -22.18 22.85 7.07
CA LEU A 533 -21.88 23.36 5.74
C LEU A 533 -22.02 24.89 5.73
N THR A 534 -21.08 25.59 5.12
CA THR A 534 -21.02 27.06 5.09
C THR A 534 -21.13 27.65 3.70
N HIS A 535 -20.98 26.84 2.63
CA HIS A 535 -21.04 27.33 1.26
C HIS A 535 -22.45 27.76 0.87
N PRO A 536 -22.69 29.05 0.49
CA PRO A 536 -24.02 29.58 0.27
C PRO A 536 -24.85 28.84 -0.78
N ALA A 537 -24.24 28.46 -1.90
CA ALA A 537 -24.95 27.75 -2.98
C ALA A 537 -25.38 26.33 -2.54
N VAL A 538 -24.57 25.61 -1.78
CA VAL A 538 -24.95 24.30 -1.23
C VAL A 538 -26.09 24.42 -0.24
N LEU A 539 -26.05 25.43 0.64
CA LEU A 539 -27.16 25.70 1.58
C LEU A 539 -28.44 26.11 0.90
N ALA A 540 -28.34 26.87 -0.20
CA ALA A 540 -29.50 27.23 -1.01
C ALA A 540 -30.14 25.96 -1.62
N GLU A 541 -29.38 25.12 -2.24
CA GLU A 541 -29.82 23.84 -2.83
C GLU A 541 -30.49 22.95 -1.78
N LEU A 542 -29.91 22.81 -0.59
CA LEU A 542 -30.48 22.01 0.48
C LEU A 542 -31.80 22.59 1.01
N ARG A 543 -31.96 23.92 1.04
CA ARG A 543 -33.19 24.59 1.47
C ARG A 543 -34.32 24.47 0.45
N GLU A 544 -33.97 24.53 -0.84
CA GLU A 544 -34.90 24.42 -1.96
C GLU A 544 -35.30 22.96 -2.24
N LYS A 545 -34.56 21.98 -1.69
CA LYS A 545 -34.90 20.57 -1.88
C LYS A 545 -36.28 20.25 -1.34
N ALA A 546 -37.21 19.94 -2.26
CA ALA A 546 -38.63 19.69 -1.94
C ALA A 546 -38.90 18.21 -1.61
N SER A 547 -38.07 17.28 -2.07
CA SER A 547 -38.30 15.85 -1.86
C SER A 547 -37.07 15.15 -1.26
N PHE A 548 -37.30 14.24 -0.32
CA PHE A 548 -36.29 13.44 0.35
C PHE A 548 -36.67 11.96 0.28
N SER A 549 -35.72 11.06 0.03
CA SER A 549 -36.00 9.63 0.14
C SER A 549 -36.03 9.17 1.60
N VAL A 550 -36.85 8.17 1.91
CA VAL A 550 -36.89 7.57 3.26
C VAL A 550 -35.49 7.12 3.68
N THR A 551 -34.71 6.51 2.76
CA THR A 551 -33.35 6.06 3.04
C THR A 551 -32.37 7.20 3.28
N ASP A 552 -32.57 8.39 2.68
CA ASP A 552 -31.77 9.57 2.98
C ASP A 552 -32.00 10.07 4.39
N LEU A 553 -33.29 10.08 4.82
CA LEU A 553 -33.66 10.49 6.17
C LEU A 553 -33.12 9.53 7.23
N GLU A 554 -33.23 8.22 7.03
CA GLU A 554 -32.64 7.23 7.93
C GLU A 554 -31.11 7.33 7.98
N ARG A 555 -30.45 7.51 6.83
CA ARG A 555 -29.00 7.62 6.79
C ARG A 555 -28.50 8.87 7.53
N PHE A 556 -29.25 9.98 7.45
CA PHE A 556 -28.96 11.17 8.25
C PHE A 556 -29.21 10.95 9.74
N ALA A 557 -30.27 10.24 10.09
CA ALA A 557 -30.58 9.89 11.49
C ALA A 557 -29.53 8.92 12.09
N ASP A 558 -28.97 8.03 11.29
CA ASP A 558 -27.87 7.15 11.70
C ASP A 558 -26.60 7.95 12.02
N CYS A 559 -26.23 8.89 11.17
CA CYS A 559 -25.13 9.84 11.37
C CYS A 559 -25.15 10.92 10.28
N SER A 560 -25.23 12.20 10.65
CA SER A 560 -25.26 13.29 9.66
C SER A 560 -23.98 13.38 8.82
N SER A 561 -22.81 12.98 9.35
CA SER A 561 -21.58 12.84 8.58
C SER A 561 -21.62 11.70 7.57
N MET A 562 -22.24 10.57 7.91
CA MET A 562 -22.40 9.44 7.00
C MET A 562 -23.29 9.83 5.83
N TRP A 563 -24.41 10.50 6.11
CA TRP A 563 -25.27 11.06 5.07
C TRP A 563 -24.50 12.02 4.15
N LEU A 564 -23.67 12.93 4.69
CA LEU A 564 -22.85 13.84 3.88
C LEU A 564 -21.96 13.07 2.92
N PHE A 565 -21.22 12.11 3.43
CA PHE A 565 -20.28 11.36 2.59
C PHE A 565 -20.97 10.47 1.56
N GLU A 566 -22.01 9.74 1.94
CA GLU A 566 -22.67 8.80 1.04
C GLU A 566 -23.62 9.47 0.03
N ARG A 567 -24.26 10.59 0.40
CA ARG A 567 -25.32 11.21 -0.41
C ARG A 567 -24.91 12.50 -1.09
N VAL A 568 -24.06 13.30 -0.48
CA VAL A 568 -23.60 14.57 -1.07
C VAL A 568 -22.26 14.37 -1.79
N VAL A 569 -21.26 13.82 -1.12
CA VAL A 569 -19.93 13.53 -1.71
C VAL A 569 -20.01 12.33 -2.64
N SER A 570 -20.77 11.31 -2.26
CA SER A 570 -21.04 10.09 -3.03
C SER A 570 -19.78 9.45 -3.61
N PRO A 571 -18.81 9.04 -2.76
CA PRO A 571 -17.60 8.39 -3.23
C PRO A 571 -17.94 7.07 -3.92
N ARG A 572 -17.31 6.80 -5.06
CA ARG A 572 -17.51 5.55 -5.80
C ARG A 572 -16.33 4.63 -5.55
N THR A 573 -16.59 3.38 -5.23
CA THR A 573 -15.59 2.32 -5.21
C THR A 573 -15.10 2.04 -6.63
N ILE A 574 -13.81 1.85 -6.77
CA ILE A 574 -13.15 1.61 -8.06
C ILE A 574 -13.23 0.12 -8.40
N ASP A 575 -12.93 -0.71 -7.43
CA ASP A 575 -12.88 -2.15 -7.59
C ASP A 575 -14.26 -2.79 -7.37
N ALA A 576 -14.49 -3.94 -7.99
CA ALA A 576 -15.69 -4.73 -7.72
C ALA A 576 -15.51 -5.44 -6.37
N GLU A 577 -16.51 -5.33 -5.52
CA GLU A 577 -16.55 -5.98 -4.22
C GLU A 577 -17.92 -6.60 -4.01
N ALA A 578 -17.97 -7.79 -3.40
CA ALA A 578 -19.22 -8.42 -2.98
C ALA A 578 -19.71 -7.81 -1.65
N ASP A 579 -19.95 -6.50 -1.66
CA ASP A 579 -20.40 -5.76 -0.48
C ASP A 579 -21.88 -6.03 -0.11
N ALA A 580 -22.29 -5.54 1.05
CA ALA A 580 -23.67 -5.69 1.54
C ALA A 580 -24.71 -5.02 0.60
N ARG A 581 -24.32 -3.99 -0.15
CA ARG A 581 -25.17 -3.28 -1.09
C ARG A 581 -25.42 -4.12 -2.34
N LEU A 582 -24.37 -4.73 -2.93
CA LEU A 582 -24.50 -5.65 -4.07
C LEU A 582 -25.37 -6.84 -3.67
N ARG A 583 -25.07 -7.45 -2.50
CA ARG A 583 -25.88 -8.56 -1.94
C ARG A 583 -27.35 -8.20 -1.82
N GLY A 584 -27.67 -7.04 -1.27
CA GLY A 584 -29.04 -6.54 -1.16
C GLY A 584 -29.70 -6.33 -2.53
N THR A 585 -29.00 -5.70 -3.48
CA THR A 585 -29.53 -5.44 -4.83
C THR A 585 -29.90 -6.72 -5.56
N VAL A 586 -29.01 -7.73 -5.52
CA VAL A 586 -29.26 -9.03 -6.15
C VAL A 586 -30.43 -9.75 -5.47
N ALA A 587 -30.47 -9.77 -4.13
CA ALA A 587 -31.57 -10.41 -3.40
C ALA A 587 -32.94 -9.79 -3.69
N HIS A 588 -33.05 -8.45 -3.66
CA HIS A 588 -34.29 -7.75 -3.94
C HIS A 588 -34.75 -7.97 -5.38
N GLN A 589 -33.83 -7.95 -6.35
CA GLN A 589 -34.17 -8.24 -7.75
C GLN A 589 -34.65 -9.67 -7.94
N ALA A 590 -33.99 -10.64 -7.33
CA ALA A 590 -34.40 -12.04 -7.40
C ALA A 590 -35.79 -12.26 -6.80
N LEU A 591 -36.05 -11.69 -5.60
CA LEU A 591 -37.35 -11.79 -4.93
C LEU A 591 -38.46 -11.07 -5.71
N PHE A 592 -38.16 -9.91 -6.28
CA PHE A 592 -39.12 -9.21 -7.14
C PHE A 592 -39.56 -10.05 -8.31
N THR A 593 -38.60 -10.63 -9.05
CA THR A 593 -38.89 -11.48 -10.22
C THR A 593 -39.62 -12.74 -9.79
N PHE A 594 -39.18 -13.35 -8.68
CA PHE A 594 -39.78 -14.54 -8.10
C PHE A 594 -41.27 -14.34 -7.75
N PHE A 595 -41.59 -13.41 -6.85
CA PHE A 595 -42.97 -13.21 -6.41
C PHE A 595 -43.90 -12.74 -7.54
N LYS A 596 -43.40 -11.93 -8.46
CA LYS A 596 -44.16 -11.48 -9.64
C LYS A 596 -44.46 -12.64 -10.62
N GLY A 597 -43.55 -13.59 -10.73
CA GLY A 597 -43.69 -14.76 -11.63
C GLY A 597 -44.35 -15.97 -11.00
N LEU A 598 -44.37 -16.07 -9.67
CA LEU A 598 -44.86 -17.19 -8.89
C LEU A 598 -46.28 -17.68 -9.33
N PRO A 599 -47.27 -16.79 -9.48
CA PRO A 599 -48.60 -17.23 -9.89
C PRO A 599 -48.64 -17.90 -11.25
N LYS A 600 -47.75 -17.49 -12.18
CA LYS A 600 -47.66 -18.10 -13.52
C LYS A 600 -46.95 -19.45 -13.49
N ARG A 601 -45.98 -19.63 -12.56
CA ARG A 601 -45.17 -20.86 -12.49
C ARG A 601 -45.90 -21.96 -11.72
N THR A 602 -46.48 -21.61 -10.55
CA THR A 602 -47.09 -22.57 -9.64
C THR A 602 -48.60 -22.60 -9.63
N GLY A 603 -49.27 -21.65 -10.26
CA GLY A 603 -50.74 -21.47 -10.21
C GLY A 603 -51.25 -20.90 -8.86
N ALA A 604 -50.38 -20.56 -7.92
CA ALA A 604 -50.75 -20.06 -6.59
C ALA A 604 -50.24 -18.63 -6.38
N GLU A 605 -51.02 -17.76 -5.77
CA GLU A 605 -50.66 -16.36 -5.48
C GLU A 605 -49.62 -16.25 -4.35
N ARG A 606 -49.40 -17.33 -3.55
CA ARG A 606 -48.41 -17.43 -2.47
C ARG A 606 -47.68 -18.75 -2.51
N VAL A 607 -46.54 -18.82 -1.86
CA VAL A 607 -45.81 -20.08 -1.70
C VAL A 607 -46.61 -21.02 -0.82
N GLN A 608 -46.82 -22.25 -1.29
CA GLN A 608 -47.55 -23.31 -0.58
C GLN A 608 -46.66 -24.56 -0.41
N PRO A 609 -46.87 -25.37 0.63
CA PRO A 609 -46.09 -26.59 0.84
C PRO A 609 -46.15 -27.56 -0.38
N GLU A 610 -47.29 -27.61 -1.06
CA GLU A 610 -47.55 -28.50 -2.18
C GLU A 610 -46.77 -28.11 -3.46
N THR A 611 -46.43 -26.82 -3.59
CA THR A 611 -45.73 -26.29 -4.77
C THR A 611 -44.32 -25.81 -4.43
N LEU A 612 -43.79 -26.17 -3.26
CA LEU A 612 -42.54 -25.68 -2.73
C LEU A 612 -41.33 -26.01 -3.62
N ASP A 613 -41.28 -27.24 -4.15
CA ASP A 613 -40.13 -27.66 -4.98
C ASP A 613 -40.07 -26.86 -6.29
N ASP A 614 -41.21 -26.66 -6.96
CA ASP A 614 -41.32 -25.84 -8.17
C ASP A 614 -40.99 -24.37 -7.87
N ALA A 615 -41.40 -23.87 -6.71
CA ALA A 615 -41.09 -22.52 -6.27
C ALA A 615 -39.57 -22.33 -6.00
N LEU A 616 -38.90 -23.30 -5.40
CA LEU A 616 -37.45 -23.28 -5.15
C LEU A 616 -36.65 -23.38 -6.47
N GLU A 617 -37.09 -24.19 -7.42
CA GLU A 617 -36.47 -24.26 -8.74
C GLU A 617 -36.56 -22.89 -9.44
N PHE A 618 -37.73 -22.28 -9.45
CA PHE A 618 -37.97 -20.98 -10.02
C PHE A 618 -37.19 -19.87 -9.34
N LEU A 619 -37.04 -19.93 -8.02
CA LEU A 619 -36.20 -18.99 -7.26
C LEU A 619 -34.73 -19.03 -7.72
N ARG A 620 -34.18 -20.23 -7.97
CA ARG A 620 -32.78 -20.38 -8.46
C ARG A 620 -32.61 -19.75 -9.85
N GLU A 621 -33.61 -19.93 -10.75
CA GLU A 621 -33.62 -19.26 -12.05
C GLU A 621 -33.59 -17.75 -11.88
N CYS A 622 -34.47 -17.18 -11.03
CA CYS A 622 -34.53 -15.76 -10.75
C CYS A 622 -33.23 -15.21 -10.11
N LEU A 623 -32.57 -15.98 -9.25
CA LEU A 623 -31.30 -15.60 -8.63
C LEU A 623 -30.17 -15.58 -9.67
N ALA A 624 -30.12 -16.58 -10.55
CA ALA A 624 -29.12 -16.64 -11.62
C ALA A 624 -29.23 -15.43 -12.56
N ASP A 625 -30.47 -15.07 -12.95
CA ASP A 625 -30.73 -13.90 -13.78
C ASP A 625 -30.32 -12.59 -13.07
N ALA A 626 -30.64 -12.47 -11.77
CA ALA A 626 -30.28 -11.29 -10.98
C ALA A 626 -28.74 -11.17 -10.81
N LEU A 627 -28.03 -12.27 -10.59
CA LEU A 627 -26.56 -12.30 -10.53
C LEU A 627 -25.95 -11.87 -11.88
N GLN A 628 -26.47 -12.39 -12.98
CA GLN A 628 -26.00 -11.99 -14.31
C GLN A 628 -26.23 -10.49 -14.60
N ALA A 629 -27.35 -9.94 -14.13
CA ALA A 629 -27.70 -8.54 -14.38
C ALA A 629 -26.91 -7.54 -13.52
N HIS A 630 -26.56 -7.88 -12.29
CA HIS A 630 -26.04 -6.94 -11.31
C HIS A 630 -24.60 -7.18 -10.88
N VAL A 631 -24.08 -8.43 -10.98
CA VAL A 631 -22.69 -8.72 -10.62
C VAL A 631 -21.76 -8.26 -11.73
N ARG A 632 -20.76 -7.48 -11.37
CA ARG A 632 -19.75 -6.99 -12.30
C ARG A 632 -18.85 -8.15 -12.75
N LEU A 633 -18.45 -8.10 -14.03
CA LEU A 633 -17.59 -9.13 -14.62
C LEU A 633 -16.17 -9.18 -14.03
N ASP A 634 -15.72 -8.10 -13.39
CA ASP A 634 -14.41 -8.00 -12.73
C ASP A 634 -14.45 -8.41 -11.25
N LEU A 635 -15.59 -8.92 -10.75
CA LEU A 635 -15.63 -9.52 -9.41
C LEU A 635 -14.86 -10.86 -9.43
N PRO A 636 -13.93 -11.08 -8.48
CA PRO A 636 -13.19 -12.32 -8.38
C PRO A 636 -14.11 -13.55 -8.33
N GLU A 637 -13.75 -14.60 -9.03
CA GLU A 637 -14.60 -15.81 -9.17
C GLU A 637 -14.94 -16.45 -7.82
N LEU A 638 -14.00 -16.44 -6.88
CA LEU A 638 -14.24 -16.95 -5.53
C LEU A 638 -15.31 -16.15 -4.80
N GLU A 639 -15.24 -14.84 -4.84
CA GLU A 639 -16.22 -13.95 -4.20
C GLU A 639 -17.60 -14.06 -4.88
N ARG A 640 -17.63 -14.26 -6.19
CA ARG A 640 -18.85 -14.47 -6.95
C ARG A 640 -19.55 -15.77 -6.53
N ARG A 641 -18.81 -16.87 -6.41
CA ARG A 641 -19.36 -18.15 -5.94
C ARG A 641 -19.85 -18.07 -4.50
N GLU A 642 -19.08 -17.45 -3.61
CA GLU A 642 -19.48 -17.27 -2.22
C GLU A 642 -20.75 -16.42 -2.10
N LEU A 643 -20.88 -15.37 -2.90
CA LEU A 643 -22.08 -14.55 -2.99
C LEU A 643 -23.29 -15.38 -3.46
N GLU A 644 -23.15 -16.15 -4.54
CA GLU A 644 -24.19 -16.99 -5.10
C GLU A 644 -24.64 -18.07 -4.11
N GLU A 645 -23.72 -18.86 -3.53
CA GLU A 645 -24.03 -19.93 -2.60
C GLU A 645 -24.68 -19.40 -1.32
N SER A 646 -24.21 -18.26 -0.81
CA SER A 646 -24.78 -17.67 0.41
C SER A 646 -26.17 -17.09 0.14
N LEU A 647 -26.41 -16.44 -1.01
CA LEU A 647 -27.72 -15.93 -1.39
C LEU A 647 -28.72 -17.05 -1.67
N SER A 648 -28.32 -18.08 -2.41
CA SER A 648 -29.17 -19.25 -2.67
C SER A 648 -29.66 -19.87 -1.37
N ARG A 649 -28.76 -20.13 -0.42
CA ARG A 649 -29.10 -20.67 0.89
C ARG A 649 -30.09 -19.79 1.66
N ASP A 650 -29.82 -18.49 1.74
CA ASP A 650 -30.62 -17.54 2.51
C ASP A 650 -32.01 -17.36 1.91
N LEU A 651 -32.09 -17.22 0.58
CA LEU A 651 -33.38 -17.03 -0.12
C LEU A 651 -34.21 -18.31 -0.16
N GLU A 652 -33.62 -19.50 -0.35
CA GLU A 652 -34.33 -20.77 -0.27
C GLU A 652 -34.92 -20.98 1.12
N GLN A 653 -34.15 -20.68 2.17
CA GLN A 653 -34.63 -20.76 3.55
C GLN A 653 -35.79 -19.80 3.81
N MET A 654 -35.75 -18.59 3.25
CA MET A 654 -36.83 -17.63 3.34
C MET A 654 -38.09 -18.14 2.64
N VAL A 655 -38.00 -18.71 1.43
CA VAL A 655 -39.15 -19.26 0.67
C VAL A 655 -39.76 -20.46 1.41
N ARG A 656 -38.95 -21.33 2.01
CA ARG A 656 -39.46 -22.46 2.84
C ARG A 656 -40.31 -21.96 4.02
N ARG A 657 -39.89 -20.87 4.68
CA ARG A 657 -40.64 -20.25 5.78
C ARG A 657 -41.92 -19.56 5.29
N GLU A 658 -41.90 -19.00 4.08
CA GLU A 658 -43.12 -18.47 3.48
C GLU A 658 -44.16 -19.56 3.26
N ALA A 659 -43.77 -20.77 2.85
CA ALA A 659 -44.65 -21.93 2.71
C ALA A 659 -45.28 -22.35 4.03
N GLU A 660 -44.57 -22.17 5.14
CA GLU A 660 -45.05 -22.53 6.51
C GLU A 660 -45.82 -21.40 7.19
N SER A 661 -45.94 -20.22 6.54
CA SER A 661 -46.56 -19.03 7.14
C SER A 661 -48.06 -19.22 7.34
N PRO A 662 -48.57 -18.98 8.56
CA PRO A 662 -49.99 -19.10 8.84
C PRO A 662 -50.81 -17.89 8.37
N SER A 663 -50.15 -16.85 7.84
CA SER A 663 -50.84 -15.62 7.39
C SER A 663 -51.74 -15.89 6.17
N PRO A 664 -52.96 -15.43 6.16
CA PRO A 664 -53.86 -15.52 5.01
C PRO A 664 -53.56 -14.48 3.92
N LEU A 665 -52.73 -13.46 4.23
CA LEU A 665 -52.39 -12.41 3.27
C LEU A 665 -51.64 -12.98 2.07
N VAL A 666 -51.92 -12.36 0.91
CA VAL A 666 -51.26 -12.70 -0.35
C VAL A 666 -50.38 -11.55 -0.83
N PRO A 667 -49.16 -11.88 -1.37
CA PRO A 667 -48.31 -10.88 -2.00
C PRO A 667 -49.02 -10.25 -3.21
N ASP A 668 -49.30 -8.93 -3.16
CA ASP A 668 -50.10 -8.22 -4.18
C ASP A 668 -49.25 -7.26 -5.02
N ARG A 669 -48.42 -6.45 -4.39
CA ARG A 669 -47.59 -5.46 -5.09
C ARG A 669 -46.13 -5.56 -4.68
N PHE A 670 -45.23 -5.35 -5.66
CA PHE A 670 -43.77 -5.53 -5.49
C PHE A 670 -43.02 -4.31 -5.99
N GLU A 671 -41.97 -3.90 -5.31
CA GLU A 671 -41.09 -2.79 -5.71
C GLU A 671 -41.91 -1.49 -5.99
N VAL A 672 -42.88 -1.16 -5.09
CA VAL A 672 -43.80 -0.05 -5.28
C VAL A 672 -43.08 1.27 -5.04
N SER A 673 -42.68 1.95 -6.12
CA SER A 673 -42.03 3.26 -6.07
C SER A 673 -43.08 4.38 -5.89
N PHE A 674 -42.72 5.35 -5.08
CA PHE A 674 -43.57 6.56 -4.87
C PHE A 674 -42.69 7.82 -4.80
N GLY A 675 -43.23 8.97 -5.15
CA GLY A 675 -42.58 10.28 -5.09
C GLY A 675 -41.54 10.51 -6.19
N SER A 676 -41.61 9.79 -7.33
CA SER A 676 -40.74 10.00 -8.44
C SER A 676 -41.49 9.96 -9.79
N GLU A 677 -40.94 10.56 -10.84
CA GLU A 677 -41.52 10.54 -12.20
C GLU A 677 -41.67 9.13 -12.76
N ARG A 678 -40.89 8.16 -12.24
CA ARG A 678 -40.94 6.75 -12.64
C ARG A 678 -42.00 5.93 -11.91
N SER A 679 -42.61 6.51 -10.89
CA SER A 679 -43.72 5.89 -10.14
C SER A 679 -44.98 5.85 -10.96
N ALA A 680 -45.93 4.97 -10.58
CA ALA A 680 -47.30 5.00 -11.15
C ALA A 680 -47.92 6.40 -10.97
N PRO A 681 -48.72 6.87 -11.92
CA PRO A 681 -49.24 8.27 -11.90
C PRO A 681 -49.83 8.70 -10.58
N GLU A 682 -50.60 7.84 -9.91
CA GLU A 682 -51.23 8.07 -8.60
C GLU A 682 -50.22 8.17 -7.44
N LEU A 683 -48.99 7.63 -7.61
CA LEU A 683 -47.94 7.61 -6.60
C LEU A 683 -46.85 8.67 -6.84
N GLN A 684 -46.88 9.39 -7.96
CA GLN A 684 -45.84 10.37 -8.31
C GLN A 684 -45.71 11.51 -7.32
N ARG A 685 -46.83 11.92 -6.70
CA ARG A 685 -46.82 13.04 -5.74
C ARG A 685 -46.01 12.83 -4.47
N GLY A 686 -45.66 11.57 -4.12
CA GLY A 686 -44.99 11.24 -2.86
C GLY A 686 -45.88 11.42 -1.62
N LEU A 687 -45.34 11.10 -0.44
CA LEU A 687 -45.99 11.29 0.84
C LEU A 687 -45.69 12.71 1.35
N ASP A 688 -46.71 13.54 1.52
CA ASP A 688 -46.58 14.90 2.06
C ASP A 688 -46.49 14.87 3.59
N LEU A 689 -45.41 15.43 4.14
CA LEU A 689 -45.20 15.57 5.58
C LEU A 689 -45.22 17.02 6.07
N GLY A 690 -45.75 17.93 5.25
CA GLY A 690 -45.83 19.36 5.57
C GLY A 690 -44.53 20.10 5.23
N GLY A 691 -44.52 20.78 4.09
CA GLY A 691 -43.36 21.56 3.61
C GLY A 691 -42.28 20.77 2.89
N PHE A 692 -42.42 19.46 2.72
CA PHE A 692 -41.60 18.58 1.89
C PHE A 692 -42.33 17.26 1.61
N THR A 693 -41.95 16.59 0.56
CA THR A 693 -42.48 15.27 0.21
C THR A 693 -41.43 14.18 0.46
N VAL A 694 -41.92 13.00 0.81
CA VAL A 694 -41.05 11.81 0.95
C VAL A 694 -41.25 10.91 -0.25
N SER A 695 -40.14 10.43 -0.79
CA SER A 695 -40.07 9.45 -1.86
C SER A 695 -39.45 8.14 -1.37
N GLY A 696 -39.72 7.04 -2.05
CA GLY A 696 -39.16 5.75 -1.67
C GLY A 696 -39.69 4.62 -2.55
N LYS A 697 -39.38 3.42 -2.05
CA LYS A 697 -39.82 2.18 -2.71
C LYS A 697 -40.11 1.13 -1.65
N ILE A 698 -41.33 0.58 -1.67
CA ILE A 698 -41.74 -0.51 -0.79
C ILE A 698 -41.46 -1.81 -1.48
N ASP A 699 -40.74 -2.71 -0.85
CA ASP A 699 -40.29 -3.96 -1.47
C ASP A 699 -41.45 -4.88 -1.81
N ARG A 700 -42.39 -5.05 -0.84
CA ARG A 700 -43.58 -5.89 -1.03
C ARG A 700 -44.77 -5.39 -0.18
N ILE A 701 -45.94 -5.48 -0.73
CA ILE A 701 -47.21 -5.27 -0.03
C ILE A 701 -48.01 -6.57 -0.08
N ASP A 702 -48.40 -7.09 1.11
CA ASP A 702 -49.28 -8.25 1.24
C ASP A 702 -50.66 -7.74 1.59
N ARG A 703 -51.66 -8.24 0.86
CA ARG A 703 -53.06 -7.78 1.00
C ARG A 703 -53.96 -8.91 1.47
N ASP A 704 -54.98 -8.53 2.23
CA ASP A 704 -56.11 -9.37 2.57
C ASP A 704 -56.95 -9.65 1.28
N PRO A 705 -57.11 -10.92 0.87
CA PRO A 705 -57.86 -11.25 -0.36
C PRO A 705 -59.28 -10.75 -0.36
N PHE A 706 -59.87 -10.58 0.84
CA PHE A 706 -61.30 -10.22 1.03
C PHE A 706 -61.55 -8.80 1.53
N GLY A 707 -60.50 -8.06 1.79
CA GLY A 707 -60.61 -6.72 2.38
C GLY A 707 -59.61 -5.71 1.83
N ALA A 708 -59.78 -4.44 2.25
CA ALA A 708 -58.88 -3.36 1.88
C ALA A 708 -57.75 -3.17 2.92
N ARG A 709 -57.33 -4.25 3.58
CA ARG A 709 -56.28 -4.24 4.61
C ARG A 709 -55.00 -4.90 4.11
N GLY A 710 -53.85 -4.47 4.64
CA GLY A 710 -52.60 -5.06 4.22
C GLY A 710 -51.41 -4.74 5.12
N VAL A 711 -50.26 -5.34 4.77
CA VAL A 711 -48.99 -5.20 5.47
C VAL A 711 -47.90 -4.81 4.50
N VAL A 712 -47.05 -3.90 4.89
CA VAL A 712 -45.79 -3.63 4.18
C VAL A 712 -44.70 -4.58 4.65
N VAL A 713 -43.93 -5.13 3.71
CA VAL A 713 -42.77 -5.97 3.98
C VAL A 713 -41.53 -5.31 3.41
N ASP A 714 -40.50 -5.17 4.22
CA ASP A 714 -39.21 -4.63 3.86
C ASP A 714 -38.12 -5.68 4.13
N TYR A 715 -37.34 -6.00 3.11
CA TYR A 715 -36.29 -7.01 3.18
C TYR A 715 -34.97 -6.40 3.66
N LYS A 716 -34.37 -7.05 4.65
CA LYS A 716 -33.04 -6.67 5.17
C LYS A 716 -32.00 -7.72 4.82
N SER A 717 -30.97 -7.36 4.11
CA SER A 717 -29.87 -8.27 3.73
C SER A 717 -29.06 -8.81 4.91
N GLY A 718 -29.21 -8.20 6.10
CA GLY A 718 -28.57 -8.63 7.35
C GLY A 718 -29.32 -9.76 8.09
N LYS A 719 -28.81 -10.13 9.28
CA LYS A 719 -29.34 -11.21 10.14
C LYS A 719 -30.45 -10.74 11.10
N THR A 720 -30.66 -9.45 11.30
CA THR A 720 -31.54 -8.90 12.33
C THR A 720 -32.71 -8.13 11.74
N ALA A 721 -33.90 -8.38 12.30
CA ALA A 721 -35.12 -7.60 12.05
C ALA A 721 -35.45 -6.76 13.31
N HIS A 722 -36.15 -5.63 13.13
CA HIS A 722 -36.45 -4.69 14.22
C HIS A 722 -37.85 -4.92 14.78
N SER A 723 -37.94 -5.14 16.10
CA SER A 723 -39.23 -5.25 16.81
C SER A 723 -39.91 -3.87 16.93
N ALA A 724 -41.21 -3.85 17.25
CA ALA A 724 -41.96 -2.62 17.51
C ALA A 724 -41.28 -1.70 18.52
N ARG A 725 -40.77 -2.27 19.63
CA ARG A 725 -40.02 -1.51 20.64
C ARG A 725 -38.75 -0.89 20.08
N LYS A 726 -38.02 -1.61 19.20
CA LYS A 726 -36.80 -1.12 18.60
C LYS A 726 -37.07 -0.08 17.55
N ILE A 727 -38.14 -0.22 16.75
CA ILE A 727 -38.63 0.78 15.80
C ILE A 727 -38.89 2.09 16.53
N GLU A 728 -39.57 2.03 17.69
CA GLU A 728 -39.87 3.21 18.50
C GLU A 728 -38.63 3.81 19.15
N SER A 729 -37.84 3.02 19.89
CA SER A 729 -36.71 3.54 20.67
C SER A 729 -35.58 4.07 19.82
N GLU A 730 -35.40 3.53 18.62
CA GLU A 730 -34.36 3.94 17.67
C GLU A 730 -34.91 4.84 16.55
N LEU A 731 -36.21 5.19 16.61
CA LEU A 731 -36.89 6.07 15.63
C LEU A 731 -36.63 5.65 14.16
N HIS A 732 -36.84 4.35 13.87
CA HIS A 732 -36.76 3.87 12.48
C HIS A 732 -37.93 4.47 11.67
N LEU A 733 -37.60 4.91 10.42
CA LEU A 733 -38.53 5.67 9.59
C LEU A 733 -39.23 4.82 8.53
N GLN A 734 -38.58 3.77 7.99
CA GLN A 734 -39.09 3.04 6.82
C GLN A 734 -40.50 2.48 7.07
N ILE A 735 -40.66 1.56 8.01
CA ILE A 735 -41.94 0.91 8.25
C ILE A 735 -43.05 1.92 8.63
N PRO A 736 -42.85 2.86 9.57
CA PRO A 736 -43.86 3.85 9.88
C PRO A 736 -44.31 4.71 8.66
N LEU A 737 -43.37 5.21 7.87
CA LEU A 737 -43.68 6.04 6.71
C LEU A 737 -44.29 5.23 5.56
N TYR A 738 -43.86 3.97 5.38
CA TYR A 738 -44.42 3.08 4.36
C TYR A 738 -45.89 2.70 4.70
N MET A 739 -46.24 2.57 5.96
CA MET A 739 -47.63 2.38 6.38
C MET A 739 -48.49 3.60 6.08
N LEU A 740 -47.94 4.82 6.18
CA LEU A 740 -48.67 6.02 5.73
C LEU A 740 -48.84 6.03 4.21
N VAL A 741 -47.79 5.63 3.46
CA VAL A 741 -47.90 5.48 2.00
C VAL A 741 -48.97 4.46 1.63
N LEU A 742 -49.02 3.33 2.36
CA LEU A 742 -50.06 2.31 2.15
C LEU A 742 -51.46 2.88 2.33
N ARG A 743 -51.69 3.67 3.40
CA ARG A 743 -52.96 4.29 3.69
C ARG A 743 -53.30 5.46 2.72
N ASP A 744 -52.36 6.43 2.60
CA ASP A 744 -52.69 7.74 2.01
C ASP A 744 -52.48 7.77 0.47
N LEU A 745 -51.64 6.91 -0.08
CA LEU A 745 -51.34 6.87 -1.51
C LEU A 745 -51.88 5.61 -2.18
N VAL A 746 -51.82 4.45 -1.53
CA VAL A 746 -52.23 3.16 -2.10
C VAL A 746 -53.71 2.86 -1.80
N GLY A 747 -54.23 3.42 -0.70
CA GLY A 747 -55.65 3.24 -0.29
C GLY A 747 -55.93 1.90 0.39
N ILE A 748 -54.93 1.31 1.05
CA ILE A 748 -55.03 0.08 1.81
C ILE A 748 -54.83 0.38 3.29
N GLU A 749 -55.73 -0.07 4.16
CA GLU A 749 -55.63 0.09 5.59
C GLU A 749 -54.47 -0.74 6.17
N PRO A 750 -53.50 -0.12 6.87
CA PRO A 750 -52.36 -0.84 7.36
C PRO A 750 -52.68 -1.68 8.61
N LEU A 751 -52.50 -3.00 8.51
CA LEU A 751 -52.47 -3.90 9.68
C LEU A 751 -51.11 -3.86 10.37
N GLY A 752 -50.07 -3.39 9.65
CA GLY A 752 -48.71 -3.27 10.15
C GLY A 752 -47.64 -3.22 9.09
N GLY A 753 -46.40 -3.27 9.55
CA GLY A 753 -45.23 -3.37 8.69
C GLY A 753 -44.16 -4.27 9.33
N ILE A 754 -43.46 -5.01 8.49
CA ILE A 754 -42.58 -6.08 8.86
C ILE A 754 -41.20 -5.90 8.21
N TYR A 755 -40.15 -5.94 9.01
CA TYR A 755 -38.78 -6.18 8.55
C TYR A 755 -38.55 -7.67 8.48
N ARG A 756 -38.06 -8.15 7.34
CA ARG A 756 -37.70 -9.55 7.13
C ARG A 756 -36.21 -9.67 6.84
N ALA A 757 -35.48 -10.25 7.78
CA ALA A 757 -34.06 -10.55 7.59
C ALA A 757 -33.89 -11.71 6.60
N LEU A 758 -33.06 -11.55 5.57
CA LEU A 758 -32.79 -12.55 4.56
C LEU A 758 -31.70 -13.53 5.00
N ALA A 759 -30.74 -13.07 5.82
CA ALA A 759 -29.61 -13.88 6.28
C ALA A 759 -29.86 -14.49 7.67
N GLY A 760 -29.11 -15.56 7.99
CA GLY A 760 -29.16 -16.23 9.28
C GLY A 760 -30.47 -16.99 9.52
N GLU A 761 -31.06 -16.84 10.71
CA GLU A 761 -32.33 -17.51 11.05
C GLU A 761 -33.56 -16.90 10.36
N GLY A 762 -33.37 -15.89 9.49
CA GLY A 762 -34.44 -15.23 8.75
C GLY A 762 -35.53 -14.64 9.65
N GLN A 763 -35.12 -13.93 10.69
CA GLN A 763 -36.05 -13.30 11.64
C GLN A 763 -37.02 -12.34 10.93
N ALA A 764 -38.28 -12.40 11.31
CA ALA A 764 -39.29 -11.47 10.87
C ALA A 764 -39.88 -10.77 12.10
N ARG A 765 -39.73 -9.45 12.17
CA ARG A 765 -40.21 -8.61 13.30
C ARG A 765 -40.79 -7.32 12.74
N GLY A 766 -41.62 -6.63 13.49
CA GLY A 766 -42.18 -5.41 12.97
C GLY A 766 -43.05 -4.65 13.97
N LEU A 767 -43.87 -3.78 13.42
CA LEU A 767 -44.90 -3.03 14.13
C LEU A 767 -46.27 -3.44 13.59
N LEU A 768 -47.06 -4.13 14.40
CA LEU A 768 -48.35 -4.71 14.03
C LEU A 768 -49.44 -4.24 14.99
N ARG A 769 -50.66 -4.02 14.48
CA ARG A 769 -51.83 -3.73 15.29
C ARG A 769 -52.21 -4.99 16.09
N ALA A 770 -52.64 -4.82 17.33
CA ALA A 770 -53.03 -5.94 18.21
C ALA A 770 -54.15 -6.81 17.61
N GLU A 771 -55.12 -6.20 16.92
CA GLU A 771 -56.18 -6.91 16.22
C GLU A 771 -55.70 -7.82 15.07
N ALA A 772 -54.59 -7.45 14.43
CA ALA A 772 -54.03 -8.26 13.35
C ALA A 772 -53.53 -9.64 13.82
N ARG A 773 -53.37 -9.88 15.13
CA ARG A 773 -52.85 -11.13 15.69
C ARG A 773 -53.75 -12.33 15.43
N GLU A 774 -55.08 -12.11 15.55
CA GLU A 774 -56.07 -13.17 15.39
C GLU A 774 -56.64 -13.18 13.96
N ASP A 775 -56.60 -12.04 13.27
CA ASP A 775 -57.27 -11.82 12.01
C ASP A 775 -56.35 -11.11 11.03
N GLY A 776 -55.47 -11.88 10.34
CA GLY A 776 -54.70 -11.39 9.21
C GLY A 776 -53.18 -11.61 9.28
N VAL A 777 -52.50 -11.34 10.40
CA VAL A 777 -51.03 -11.45 10.48
C VAL A 777 -50.58 -12.20 11.74
N PRO A 778 -50.96 -13.48 11.90
CA PRO A 778 -50.54 -14.30 13.03
C PRO A 778 -49.09 -14.73 12.92
N GLY A 779 -48.52 -15.26 14.03
CA GLY A 779 -47.20 -15.94 13.99
C GLY A 779 -46.00 -15.10 14.33
N TYR A 780 -46.17 -13.81 14.62
CA TYR A 780 -45.10 -12.94 15.06
C TYR A 780 -44.92 -12.92 16.58
N SER A 781 -43.86 -12.29 17.07
CA SER A 781 -43.60 -12.17 18.50
C SER A 781 -44.70 -11.30 19.16
N ARG A 782 -45.12 -11.68 20.39
CA ARG A 782 -46.11 -10.91 21.17
C ARG A 782 -45.75 -9.42 21.30
N ASN A 783 -44.47 -9.11 21.37
CA ASN A 783 -43.98 -7.75 21.54
C ASN A 783 -43.97 -6.91 20.24
N ASP A 784 -44.37 -7.49 19.12
CA ASP A 784 -44.49 -6.79 17.84
C ASP A 784 -45.95 -6.26 17.61
N TYR A 785 -46.87 -6.80 18.42
CA TYR A 785 -48.29 -6.34 18.42
C TYR A 785 -48.49 -5.28 19.48
N VAL A 786 -48.98 -4.13 19.06
CA VAL A 786 -49.29 -2.99 19.94
C VAL A 786 -50.74 -2.57 19.76
N ASP A 787 -51.28 -1.93 20.80
CA ASP A 787 -52.63 -1.36 20.71
C ASP A 787 -52.68 -0.24 19.69
N GLU A 788 -53.88 0.16 19.29
CA GLU A 788 -54.12 1.14 18.23
C GLU A 788 -53.53 2.52 18.55
N GLU A 789 -53.61 2.96 19.80
CA GLU A 789 -53.06 4.23 20.24
C GLU A 789 -51.55 4.26 20.14
N ALA A 790 -50.88 3.20 20.63
CA ALA A 790 -49.45 3.04 20.53
C ALA A 790 -48.98 2.89 19.08
N PHE A 791 -49.72 2.19 18.21
CA PHE A 791 -49.46 2.02 16.79
C PHE A 791 -49.37 3.37 16.07
N TRP A 792 -50.47 4.18 16.15
CA TRP A 792 -50.48 5.47 15.49
C TRP A 792 -49.55 6.48 16.14
N GLY A 793 -49.37 6.40 17.46
CA GLY A 793 -48.43 7.24 18.20
C GLY A 793 -46.97 7.00 17.77
N GLN A 794 -46.55 5.75 17.42
CA GLN A 794 -45.26 5.48 16.87
C GLN A 794 -45.08 6.07 15.46
N ILE A 795 -46.14 6.02 14.65
CA ILE A 795 -46.13 6.60 13.29
C ILE A 795 -46.05 8.15 13.36
N GLU A 796 -46.74 8.80 14.26
CA GLU A 796 -46.67 10.24 14.49
C GLU A 796 -45.25 10.66 14.93
N ARG A 797 -44.64 9.95 15.89
CA ARG A 797 -43.27 10.22 16.33
C ARG A 797 -42.26 10.06 15.18
N ALA A 798 -42.45 9.09 14.30
CA ALA A 798 -41.62 8.92 13.11
C ALA A 798 -41.76 10.09 12.14
N GLN A 799 -42.98 10.63 11.95
CA GLN A 799 -43.20 11.83 11.14
C GLN A 799 -42.52 13.07 11.74
N GLU A 800 -42.62 13.26 13.05
CA GLU A 800 -41.98 14.37 13.76
C GLU A 800 -40.44 14.24 13.64
N HIS A 801 -39.91 13.03 13.81
CA HIS A 801 -38.49 12.77 13.64
C HIS A 801 -38.03 13.08 12.21
N ALA A 802 -38.75 12.65 11.19
CA ALA A 802 -38.46 12.96 9.80
C ALA A 802 -38.44 14.46 9.51
N ARG A 803 -39.40 15.24 10.09
CA ARG A 803 -39.40 16.72 9.98
C ARG A 803 -38.16 17.33 10.63
N GLY A 804 -37.77 16.89 11.84
CA GLY A 804 -36.55 17.34 12.52
C GLY A 804 -35.28 17.01 11.75
N VAL A 805 -35.21 15.85 11.11
CA VAL A 805 -34.09 15.46 10.21
C VAL A 805 -33.99 16.41 9.01
N VAL A 806 -35.11 16.72 8.34
CA VAL A 806 -35.15 17.65 7.19
C VAL A 806 -34.71 19.06 7.60
N GLU A 807 -35.17 19.55 8.75
CA GLU A 807 -34.74 20.85 9.29
C GLU A 807 -33.22 20.90 9.51
N ARG A 808 -32.66 19.86 10.10
CA ARG A 808 -31.20 19.74 10.28
C ARG A 808 -30.45 19.68 8.95
N ILE A 809 -30.94 18.92 7.96
CA ILE A 809 -30.33 18.87 6.61
C ILE A 809 -30.37 20.27 5.98
N ARG A 810 -31.50 20.97 6.00
CA ARG A 810 -31.64 22.31 5.47
C ARG A 810 -30.80 23.36 6.19
N ALA A 811 -30.47 23.14 7.46
CA ALA A 811 -29.55 23.95 8.23
C ALA A 811 -28.07 23.62 7.91
N GLY A 812 -27.80 22.63 7.07
CA GLY A 812 -26.45 22.19 6.73
C GLY A 812 -25.71 21.48 7.86
N ASP A 813 -26.42 20.82 8.79
CA ASP A 813 -25.85 20.09 9.91
C ASP A 813 -25.11 18.83 9.40
N VAL A 814 -23.81 18.72 9.67
CA VAL A 814 -22.94 17.61 9.24
C VAL A 814 -22.01 17.15 10.37
N ARG A 815 -22.43 17.36 11.61
CA ARG A 815 -21.65 16.93 12.77
C ARG A 815 -21.50 15.41 12.79
N HIS A 816 -20.43 14.93 13.45
CA HIS A 816 -20.24 13.51 13.68
C HIS A 816 -21.08 13.08 14.89
N ASP A 817 -22.25 12.53 14.63
CA ASP A 817 -23.26 12.16 15.62
C ASP A 817 -23.82 10.75 15.35
N PRO A 818 -22.98 9.70 15.44
CA PRO A 818 -23.44 8.34 15.20
C PRO A 818 -24.54 7.97 16.19
N LYS A 819 -25.60 7.33 15.69
CA LYS A 819 -26.70 6.80 16.49
C LYS A 819 -26.14 5.79 17.52
N GLY A 820 -26.44 5.97 18.77
CA GLY A 820 -25.84 5.20 19.87
C GLY A 820 -24.56 5.79 20.45
N GLY A 821 -24.08 6.92 19.93
CA GLY A 821 -22.89 7.60 20.44
C GLY A 821 -21.57 7.06 19.90
N PHE A 822 -20.47 7.55 20.45
CA PHE A 822 -19.11 7.08 20.14
C PHE A 822 -18.75 5.88 21.04
N PRO A 823 -18.05 4.84 20.54
CA PRO A 823 -17.38 4.68 19.26
C PRO A 823 -18.31 4.41 18.08
N CYS A 824 -17.83 4.73 16.86
CA CYS A 824 -18.58 4.45 15.65
C CYS A 824 -18.89 2.95 15.50
N PRO A 825 -20.01 2.58 14.85
CA PRO A 825 -20.31 1.19 14.55
C PRO A 825 -19.18 0.54 13.76
N THR A 826 -18.87 -0.73 14.04
CA THR A 826 -17.80 -1.49 13.39
C THR A 826 -17.99 -1.67 11.88
N TRP A 827 -19.24 -1.60 11.42
CA TRP A 827 -19.60 -1.70 10.00
C TRP A 827 -19.41 -0.39 9.21
N CYS A 828 -19.10 0.74 9.88
CA CYS A 828 -18.93 2.02 9.20
C CYS A 828 -17.51 2.10 8.60
N ASP A 829 -17.41 2.14 7.27
CA ASP A 829 -16.14 2.22 6.54
C ASP A 829 -15.65 3.67 6.30
N LEU A 830 -16.45 4.66 6.68
CA LEU A 830 -16.17 6.08 6.46
C LEU A 830 -15.28 6.72 7.55
N TRP A 831 -14.81 5.97 8.53
CA TRP A 831 -14.02 6.47 9.66
C TRP A 831 -12.75 7.22 9.23
N SER A 832 -12.08 6.79 8.16
CA SER A 832 -10.91 7.47 7.61
C SER A 832 -11.25 8.84 7.03
N MET A 833 -12.38 8.97 6.32
CA MET A 833 -12.90 10.23 5.81
C MET A 833 -13.39 11.12 6.96
N CYS A 834 -13.98 10.52 7.97
CA CYS A 834 -14.41 11.19 9.19
C CYS A 834 -13.24 11.65 10.07
N ARG A 835 -12.02 11.18 9.87
CA ARG A 835 -10.83 11.48 10.69
C ARG A 835 -11.04 11.21 12.18
N VAL A 836 -11.87 10.23 12.53
CA VAL A 836 -12.09 9.79 13.90
C VAL A 836 -11.29 8.52 14.16
N LYS A 837 -10.79 8.33 15.38
CA LYS A 837 -10.14 7.09 15.75
C LYS A 837 -11.18 5.97 15.81
N ARG A 838 -10.91 4.84 15.18
CA ARG A 838 -11.58 3.59 15.50
C ARG A 838 -11.09 3.19 16.89
N SER A 839 -12.00 2.89 17.81
CA SER A 839 -11.66 2.45 19.18
C SER A 839 -10.82 1.17 19.17
#